data_a056ee8a36c53369337209e92668ce63
#
_entry.id   a056ee8a36c53369337209e92668ce63
#
_cell.length_a   1.000
_cell.length_b   1.000
_cell.length_c   1.000
_cell.angle_alpha   90.00
_cell.angle_beta   90.00
_cell.angle_gamma   90.00
#
_symmetry.space_group_name_H-M   'P 1'
#
loop_
_entity.id
_entity.type
_entity.pdbx_description
1 polymer ?
#
loop_
_entity_poly.entity_id
_entity_poly.type
_entity_poly.pdbx_seq_one_letter_code
_entity_poly.pdbx_strand_id
1 'polypeptide(L)'
;MENIQTKTDDYESKLKTAEAYETHGLHDEALGLYKTVLESAELDDDTRGWIKHKVKELGKEIEEKDLAIPYDFSSNKATPVNLGLSAGESAEEACDSAMAFKELGLYREASSEYQKLFQTDLSLDDYLPNFLDCMLSLHAPSQVVLEVDKIIKENKLDDKMVAAIKFLLGKKLSDRNCKEMAIKCYQAVQKIDPIYPKIKETIASVQSDKRFDSRYDYLLRNEIVKIDQLQKALSLSKKTKKSVEKVLMEQFKVPKEDIGKSLSAFYNCPFKEFDDKIEVPYELISNLKRPFLLQDLWVPLSWDLGHIEIIIDDPKDLRKLDHAKALFNTNEFVFAVGIKEDIEAIINHFFAEVKSQKKASQPGSAMEDYDDMPDIAFEEADDDEEYEDEAYNEASGKIVRLVDQVLITAFRRDASDIHVEPSKVTKKTKFRFRIDGVCQDYLEVPNSFANAILSRIKIMSNLDIAEKRLPQDGKIKFKRKGVPTFELRVATLPTADGQEDVVMRILATSGAMKLEDMSLTDRNLEAIERAVSKPYGLILCVGPTGSGKTTTLHSALHHINTPERKIWTAEDPVEISQLGLRQVEVKNKIGLDFARIMRAFLRADPDVIMVGEMRDYETASIGVEASLTGHLVFSTLHTNSAPETVTRLLDMGLNPLNFSDAFLVVLAQRLIRRLCKNCRKEYHPSREEFDEIVDDYGVDDFKKTGIQYSPDLKLYSPVGCDQCGGTGYKGRMGIHELMDGSKEIKRMIKKQASAEELFIQAKKEGMTTLMQDGIFKVFNGHSDMSEVRRVCIS
;
A
#
# COMPACT_ATOMS: atom_id res chain seq x y z
N MET A 1 52.34 3.61 -1.45
CA MET A 1 51.38 3.85 -0.31
C MET A 1 49.96 4.13 -0.77
N GLU A 2 49.68 4.49 -2.00
CA GLU A 2 48.32 4.74 -2.49
C GLU A 2 47.45 3.48 -2.84
N ASN A 3 48.10 2.32 -2.95
CA ASN A 3 47.37 1.06 -3.30
C ASN A 3 46.92 0.23 -2.06
N ILE A 4 47.27 0.65 -0.84
CA ILE A 4 46.89 -0.03 0.41
C ILE A 4 45.62 0.64 1.00
N GLN A 5 45.48 1.95 0.80
CA GLN A 5 44.37 2.72 1.36
C GLN A 5 43.02 2.49 0.67
N THR A 6 43.02 2.14 -0.63
CA THR A 6 41.79 1.86 -1.40
C THR A 6 41.19 0.48 -1.17
N LYS A 7 41.96 -0.46 -0.58
CA LYS A 7 41.48 -1.82 -0.27
C LYS A 7 40.97 -2.00 1.14
N THR A 8 41.52 -1.21 2.10
CA THR A 8 40.98 -1.14 3.47
C THR A 8 39.57 -0.51 3.50
N ASP A 9 39.29 0.46 2.65
CA ASP A 9 37.97 1.11 2.56
C ASP A 9 36.86 0.15 2.04
N ASP A 10 37.22 -0.91 1.27
CA ASP A 10 36.22 -1.83 0.68
C ASP A 10 35.67 -2.85 1.71
N TYR A 11 36.52 -3.45 2.58
CA TYR A 11 36.00 -4.40 3.57
C TYR A 11 35.34 -3.71 4.77
N GLU A 12 35.79 -2.50 5.19
CA GLU A 12 35.13 -1.71 6.23
C GLU A 12 33.75 -1.24 5.80
N SER A 13 33.59 -0.86 4.53
CA SER A 13 32.28 -0.52 3.96
C SER A 13 31.32 -1.71 3.95
N LYS A 14 31.81 -2.90 3.57
CA LYS A 14 31.02 -4.14 3.58
C LYS A 14 30.66 -4.58 5.00
N LEU A 15 31.56 -4.37 5.96
CA LEU A 15 31.34 -4.68 7.38
C LEU A 15 30.20 -3.81 7.94
N LYS A 16 30.26 -2.49 7.71
CA LYS A 16 29.20 -1.55 8.13
C LYS A 16 27.85 -1.88 7.49
N THR A 17 27.86 -2.35 6.24
CA THR A 17 26.64 -2.77 5.54
C THR A 17 26.08 -4.05 6.15
N ALA A 18 26.93 -5.02 6.52
CA ALA A 18 26.53 -6.25 7.19
C ALA A 18 25.92 -5.98 8.58
N GLU A 19 26.54 -5.10 9.38
CA GLU A 19 26.00 -4.65 10.66
C GLU A 19 24.63 -3.94 10.51
N ALA A 20 24.48 -3.13 9.46
CA ALA A 20 23.21 -2.49 9.17
C ALA A 20 22.12 -3.52 8.82
N TYR A 21 22.41 -4.54 8.01
CA TYR A 21 21.48 -5.62 7.70
C TYR A 21 21.11 -6.44 8.95
N GLU A 22 22.07 -6.78 9.80
CA GLU A 22 21.83 -7.44 11.08
C GLU A 22 20.87 -6.64 11.97
N THR A 23 21.11 -5.32 12.09
CA THR A 23 20.29 -4.41 12.92
C THR A 23 18.85 -4.28 12.39
N HIS A 24 18.65 -4.49 11.09
CA HIS A 24 17.32 -4.46 10.46
C HIS A 24 16.64 -5.83 10.33
N GLY A 25 17.24 -6.89 10.93
CA GLY A 25 16.68 -8.23 10.91
C GLY A 25 16.81 -8.98 9.59
N LEU A 26 17.66 -8.50 8.67
CA LEU A 26 18.00 -9.14 7.40
C LEU A 26 19.21 -10.06 7.60
N HIS A 27 18.99 -11.17 8.34
CA HIS A 27 20.07 -12.03 8.85
C HIS A 27 20.78 -12.82 7.74
N ASP A 28 20.05 -13.22 6.68
CA ASP A 28 20.63 -13.94 5.53
C ASP A 28 21.58 -13.07 4.71
N GLU A 29 21.20 -11.82 4.45
CA GLU A 29 22.01 -10.84 3.73
C GLU A 29 23.23 -10.43 4.57
N ALA A 30 23.05 -10.23 5.88
CA ALA A 30 24.15 -9.96 6.81
C ALA A 30 25.14 -11.11 6.84
N LEU A 31 24.67 -12.36 6.94
CA LEU A 31 25.48 -13.57 6.94
C LEU A 31 26.28 -13.73 5.65
N GLY A 32 25.65 -13.42 4.49
CA GLY A 32 26.33 -13.43 3.19
C GLY A 32 27.50 -12.43 3.12
N LEU A 33 27.29 -11.21 3.60
CA LEU A 33 28.33 -10.18 3.62
C LEU A 33 29.45 -10.50 4.62
N TYR A 34 29.14 -10.98 5.83
CA TYR A 34 30.14 -11.40 6.80
C TYR A 34 31.03 -12.54 6.28
N LYS A 35 30.45 -13.52 5.56
CA LYS A 35 31.22 -14.59 4.89
C LYS A 35 32.14 -14.03 3.80
N THR A 36 31.65 -13.11 2.99
CA THR A 36 32.46 -12.47 1.94
C THR A 36 33.62 -11.68 2.50
N VAL A 37 33.42 -10.99 3.63
CA VAL A 37 34.50 -10.24 4.31
C VAL A 37 35.53 -11.20 4.93
N LEU A 38 35.12 -12.36 5.47
CA LEU A 38 36.01 -13.38 6.00
C LEU A 38 36.98 -13.97 4.97
N GLU A 39 36.60 -13.99 3.70
CA GLU A 39 37.45 -14.47 2.60
C GLU A 39 38.55 -13.46 2.20
N SER A 40 38.47 -12.23 2.72
CA SER A 40 39.50 -11.21 2.49
C SER A 40 40.80 -11.58 3.22
N ALA A 41 41.94 -11.50 2.52
CA ALA A 41 43.25 -11.85 3.04
C ALA A 41 43.84 -10.78 3.97
N GLU A 42 43.29 -9.60 4.08
CA GLU A 42 43.83 -8.40 4.73
C GLU A 42 43.23 -8.06 6.11
N LEU A 43 42.40 -8.96 6.69
CA LEU A 43 41.77 -8.78 8.01
C LEU A 43 42.80 -9.05 9.14
N ASP A 44 42.79 -8.15 10.11
CA ASP A 44 43.50 -8.40 11.39
C ASP A 44 42.84 -9.57 12.16
N ASP A 45 43.60 -10.19 13.04
CA ASP A 45 43.19 -11.39 13.78
C ASP A 45 41.99 -11.14 14.70
N ASP A 46 41.88 -9.95 15.29
CA ASP A 46 40.79 -9.57 16.19
C ASP A 46 39.47 -9.37 15.42
N THR A 47 39.49 -8.62 14.33
CA THR A 47 38.34 -8.44 13.44
C THR A 47 37.91 -9.76 12.82
N ARG A 48 38.86 -10.61 12.40
CA ARG A 48 38.56 -11.95 11.88
C ARG A 48 37.90 -12.85 12.93
N GLY A 49 38.31 -12.77 14.17
CA GLY A 49 37.77 -13.49 15.32
C GLY A 49 36.31 -13.05 15.59
N TRP A 50 36.07 -11.74 15.58
CA TRP A 50 34.75 -11.15 15.79
C TRP A 50 33.79 -11.53 14.69
N ILE A 51 34.14 -11.43 13.39
CA ILE A 51 33.31 -11.82 12.27
C ILE A 51 32.98 -13.33 12.31
N LYS A 52 33.95 -14.18 12.67
CA LYS A 52 33.64 -15.63 12.85
C LYS A 52 32.62 -15.88 13.95
N HIS A 53 32.66 -15.12 15.03
CA HIS A 53 31.66 -15.20 16.10
C HIS A 53 30.26 -14.78 15.57
N LYS A 54 30.17 -13.68 14.83
CA LYS A 54 28.93 -13.20 14.22
C LYS A 54 28.34 -14.16 13.20
N VAL A 55 29.15 -14.76 12.33
CA VAL A 55 28.71 -15.81 11.38
C VAL A 55 28.15 -17.02 12.11
N LYS A 56 28.70 -17.37 13.27
CA LYS A 56 28.22 -18.51 14.09
C LYS A 56 26.94 -18.17 14.84
N GLU A 57 26.79 -16.94 15.30
CA GLU A 57 25.62 -16.44 16.00
C GLU A 57 24.42 -16.33 15.06
N LEU A 58 24.57 -15.66 13.92
CA LEU A 58 23.54 -15.49 12.90
C LEU A 58 23.15 -16.81 12.25
N GLY A 59 24.12 -17.71 12.04
CA GLY A 59 23.84 -19.07 11.52
C GLY A 59 22.97 -19.88 12.47
N LYS A 60 23.08 -19.70 13.79
CA LYS A 60 22.20 -20.33 14.78
C LYS A 60 20.81 -19.70 14.83
N GLU A 61 20.71 -18.35 14.72
CA GLU A 61 19.42 -17.66 14.69
C GLU A 61 18.59 -17.99 13.44
N ILE A 62 19.26 -18.23 12.31
CA ILE A 62 18.59 -18.65 11.06
C ILE A 62 18.08 -20.11 11.21
N GLU A 63 18.88 -21.01 11.79
CA GLU A 63 18.45 -22.38 12.10
C GLU A 63 17.31 -22.42 13.14
N GLU A 64 17.25 -21.46 14.09
CA GLU A 64 16.19 -21.38 15.10
C GLU A 64 14.89 -20.74 14.55
N LYS A 65 14.94 -19.85 13.58
CA LYS A 65 13.75 -19.27 12.96
C LYS A 65 13.03 -20.20 11.98
N ASP A 66 13.75 -21.11 11.34
CA ASP A 66 13.16 -22.17 10.52
C ASP A 66 12.57 -23.33 11.35
N LEU A 67 12.75 -23.30 12.69
CA LEU A 67 12.31 -24.34 13.61
C LEU A 67 11.19 -23.95 14.58
N ALA A 68 10.43 -22.90 14.29
CA ALA A 68 9.27 -22.52 15.11
C ALA A 68 8.00 -23.32 14.77
N ILE A 69 8.08 -24.66 14.86
CA ILE A 69 6.96 -25.54 15.13
C ILE A 69 7.38 -26.40 16.34
N PRO A 70 6.57 -26.51 17.42
CA PRO A 70 7.00 -27.16 18.66
C PRO A 70 6.94 -28.68 18.52
N TYR A 71 8.05 -29.30 18.22
CA TYR A 71 8.29 -30.72 18.57
C TYR A 71 9.74 -30.89 19.00
N ASP A 72 9.88 -31.29 20.28
CA ASP A 72 11.11 -31.58 20.96
C ASP A 72 11.77 -32.87 20.39
N PHE A 73 12.95 -32.74 19.76
CA PHE A 73 13.82 -33.83 19.44
C PHE A 73 15.26 -33.54 19.80
N SER A 74 15.56 -33.43 21.09
CA SER A 74 16.90 -33.59 21.62
C SER A 74 17.14 -35.06 21.97
N SER A 75 17.54 -35.88 21.01
CA SER A 75 18.39 -37.03 21.13
C SER A 75 18.23 -37.94 19.90
N ASN A 76 19.20 -37.85 18.96
CA ASN A 76 19.79 -39.09 18.44
C ASN A 76 20.95 -38.74 17.49
N LYS A 77 22.12 -39.16 17.86
CA LYS A 77 23.25 -39.30 16.94
C LYS A 77 22.79 -40.29 15.87
N ALA A 78 22.69 -39.87 14.62
CA ALA A 78 22.31 -40.71 13.50
C ALA A 78 23.40 -41.75 13.25
N THR A 79 23.10 -42.94 13.60
CA THR A 79 23.66 -44.13 12.94
C THR A 79 23.02 -44.24 11.54
N PRO A 80 23.76 -44.68 10.52
CA PRO A 80 23.16 -44.83 9.18
C PRO A 80 22.08 -45.88 9.24
N VAL A 81 20.84 -45.48 9.10
CA VAL A 81 19.68 -46.39 9.02
C VAL A 81 19.60 -46.86 7.58
N ASN A 82 19.65 -48.17 7.39
CA ASN A 82 19.32 -48.85 6.16
C ASN A 82 17.82 -48.60 5.89
N LEU A 83 17.49 -47.68 5.00
CA LEU A 83 16.11 -47.32 4.62
C LEU A 83 15.61 -48.28 3.55
N GLY A 84 15.30 -49.50 3.95
CA GLY A 84 14.50 -50.43 3.16
C GLY A 84 13.01 -50.23 3.42
N LEU A 85 12.16 -50.75 2.53
CA LEU A 85 10.71 -50.79 2.72
C LEU A 85 10.34 -51.45 4.07
N SER A 86 9.32 -50.89 4.74
CA SER A 86 8.78 -51.42 5.98
C SER A 86 8.18 -52.81 5.73
N ALA A 87 8.18 -53.68 6.72
CA ALA A 87 7.66 -55.03 6.56
C ALA A 87 6.16 -55.04 6.19
N GLY A 88 5.86 -55.26 4.90
CA GLY A 88 4.50 -55.29 4.35
C GLY A 88 4.16 -54.11 3.41
N GLU A 89 5.07 -53.19 3.19
CA GLU A 89 4.89 -52.07 2.26
C GLU A 89 5.37 -52.43 0.85
N SER A 90 4.52 -52.21 -0.17
CA SER A 90 4.91 -52.46 -1.57
C SER A 90 5.68 -51.25 -2.15
N ALA A 91 6.49 -51.50 -3.19
CA ALA A 91 7.22 -50.45 -3.87
C ALA A 91 6.28 -49.41 -4.53
N GLU A 92 5.12 -49.86 -5.00
CA GLU A 92 4.08 -48.99 -5.57
C GLU A 92 3.46 -48.09 -4.51
N GLU A 93 3.15 -48.64 -3.30
CA GLU A 93 2.59 -47.82 -2.19
C GLU A 93 3.59 -46.76 -1.70
N ALA A 94 4.88 -47.06 -1.65
CA ALA A 94 5.93 -46.12 -1.28
C ALA A 94 6.07 -45.01 -2.35
N CYS A 95 5.93 -45.36 -3.65
CA CYS A 95 5.95 -44.39 -4.74
C CYS A 95 4.74 -43.45 -4.69
N ASP A 96 3.53 -44.01 -4.44
CA ASP A 96 2.30 -43.23 -4.31
C ASP A 96 2.35 -42.28 -3.09
N SER A 97 2.89 -42.77 -1.97
CA SER A 97 3.10 -41.96 -0.77
C SER A 97 4.09 -40.80 -1.04
N ALA A 98 5.18 -41.08 -1.73
CA ALA A 98 6.16 -40.07 -2.12
C ALA A 98 5.57 -39.00 -3.07
N MET A 99 4.72 -39.41 -4.02
CA MET A 99 4.00 -38.52 -4.90
C MET A 99 3.03 -37.62 -4.12
N ALA A 100 2.25 -38.19 -3.19
CA ALA A 100 1.35 -37.43 -2.34
C ALA A 100 2.09 -36.40 -1.48
N PHE A 101 3.22 -36.75 -0.86
CA PHE A 101 4.05 -35.80 -0.14
C PHE A 101 4.60 -34.69 -1.03
N LYS A 102 5.01 -35.01 -2.26
CA LYS A 102 5.46 -34.02 -3.23
C LYS A 102 4.36 -32.98 -3.58
N GLU A 103 3.14 -33.48 -3.84
CA GLU A 103 1.98 -32.62 -4.15
C GLU A 103 1.59 -31.70 -2.98
N LEU A 104 1.79 -32.16 -1.75
CA LEU A 104 1.59 -31.35 -0.54
C LEU A 104 2.75 -30.37 -0.24
N GLY A 105 3.81 -30.36 -1.08
CA GLY A 105 4.99 -29.52 -0.86
C GLY A 105 5.95 -30.03 0.21
N LEU A 106 5.74 -31.24 0.74
CA LEU A 106 6.57 -31.88 1.75
C LEU A 106 7.75 -32.61 1.08
N TYR A 107 8.65 -31.82 0.46
CA TYR A 107 9.73 -32.35 -0.39
C TYR A 107 10.75 -33.20 0.37
N ARG A 108 10.96 -32.99 1.69
CA ARG A 108 11.89 -33.75 2.50
C ARG A 108 11.36 -35.17 2.73
N GLU A 109 10.09 -35.26 3.10
CA GLU A 109 9.38 -36.54 3.32
C GLU A 109 9.27 -37.31 1.99
N ALA A 110 8.87 -36.64 0.91
CA ALA A 110 8.85 -37.18 -0.44
C ALA A 110 10.20 -37.73 -0.86
N SER A 111 11.29 -36.99 -0.65
CA SER A 111 12.66 -37.45 -0.97
C SER A 111 13.07 -38.67 -0.17
N SER A 112 12.69 -38.76 1.11
CA SER A 112 12.95 -39.93 1.96
C SER A 112 12.23 -41.17 1.48
N GLU A 113 10.97 -41.07 1.07
CA GLU A 113 10.19 -42.19 0.53
C GLU A 113 10.76 -42.65 -0.83
N TYR A 114 11.09 -41.70 -1.75
CA TYR A 114 11.74 -42.05 -3.02
C TYR A 114 13.09 -42.73 -2.82
N GLN A 115 13.86 -42.42 -1.78
CA GLN A 115 15.15 -43.09 -1.50
C GLN A 115 15.01 -44.58 -1.20
N LYS A 116 13.89 -45.04 -0.63
CA LYS A 116 13.61 -46.48 -0.37
C LYS A 116 13.49 -47.29 -1.68
N LEU A 117 13.08 -46.62 -2.78
CA LEU A 117 12.82 -47.25 -4.07
C LEU A 117 14.10 -47.63 -4.84
N PHE A 118 15.27 -47.08 -4.49
CA PHE A 118 16.55 -47.41 -5.15
C PHE A 118 17.00 -48.87 -4.95
N GLN A 119 16.39 -49.61 -4.02
CA GLN A 119 16.66 -51.00 -3.73
C GLN A 119 15.51 -51.94 -4.16
N THR A 120 14.53 -51.45 -4.92
CA THR A 120 13.39 -52.19 -5.43
C THR A 120 13.52 -52.47 -6.92
N ASP A 121 12.65 -53.35 -7.45
CA ASP A 121 12.59 -53.66 -8.88
C ASP A 121 11.76 -52.66 -9.70
N LEU A 122 11.33 -51.52 -9.08
CA LEU A 122 10.57 -50.48 -9.76
C LEU A 122 11.43 -49.77 -10.81
N SER A 123 10.82 -49.45 -11.96
CA SER A 123 11.56 -48.72 -13.02
C SER A 123 12.02 -47.33 -12.57
N LEU A 124 13.27 -46.98 -12.86
CA LEU A 124 13.82 -45.63 -12.56
C LEU A 124 12.99 -44.51 -13.21
N ASP A 125 12.39 -44.76 -14.37
CA ASP A 125 11.61 -43.74 -15.08
C ASP A 125 10.35 -43.33 -14.34
N ASP A 126 9.82 -44.20 -13.46
CA ASP A 126 8.56 -43.94 -12.72
C ASP A 126 8.74 -42.96 -11.55
N TYR A 127 9.90 -42.93 -10.89
CA TYR A 127 10.10 -42.15 -9.68
C TYR A 127 11.30 -41.16 -9.73
N LEU A 128 12.35 -41.49 -10.47
CA LEU A 128 13.59 -40.71 -10.50
C LEU A 128 13.39 -39.24 -10.92
N PRO A 129 12.53 -38.89 -11.91
CA PRO A 129 12.26 -37.52 -12.27
C PRO A 129 11.70 -36.71 -11.11
N ASN A 130 10.78 -37.31 -10.34
CA ASN A 130 10.12 -36.70 -9.19
C ASN A 130 11.06 -36.58 -8.00
N PHE A 131 11.88 -37.59 -7.76
CA PHE A 131 12.92 -37.56 -6.73
C PHE A 131 13.89 -36.41 -6.95
N LEU A 132 14.43 -36.27 -8.18
CA LEU A 132 15.36 -35.21 -8.51
C LEU A 132 14.72 -33.81 -8.40
N ASP A 133 13.43 -33.69 -8.69
CA ASP A 133 12.69 -32.42 -8.50
C ASP A 133 12.60 -32.06 -7.00
N CYS A 134 12.31 -33.03 -6.15
CA CYS A 134 12.31 -32.82 -4.69
C CYS A 134 13.69 -32.37 -4.19
N MET A 135 14.74 -33.06 -4.62
CA MET A 135 16.12 -32.74 -4.24
C MET A 135 16.52 -31.34 -4.69
N LEU A 136 16.16 -30.94 -5.91
CA LEU A 136 16.43 -29.61 -6.45
C LEU A 136 15.54 -28.50 -5.87
N SER A 137 14.49 -28.87 -5.14
CA SER A 137 13.66 -27.93 -4.36
C SER A 137 14.16 -27.77 -2.93
N LEU A 138 14.85 -28.77 -2.38
CA LEU A 138 15.38 -28.76 -1.01
C LEU A 138 16.78 -28.16 -0.91
N HIS A 139 17.61 -28.33 -1.95
CA HIS A 139 19.04 -28.01 -1.90
C HIS A 139 19.52 -27.20 -3.10
N ALA A 140 20.59 -26.44 -2.90
CA ALA A 140 21.26 -25.77 -4.01
C ALA A 140 21.81 -26.78 -5.04
N PRO A 141 21.83 -26.45 -6.34
CA PRO A 141 22.26 -27.38 -7.40
C PRO A 141 23.60 -28.06 -7.18
N SER A 142 24.58 -27.36 -6.60
CA SER A 142 25.89 -27.92 -6.26
C SER A 142 25.82 -29.00 -5.17
N GLN A 143 24.95 -28.82 -4.18
CA GLN A 143 24.74 -29.76 -3.09
C GLN A 143 23.95 -30.98 -3.54
N VAL A 144 22.97 -30.82 -4.44
CA VAL A 144 22.23 -31.93 -5.03
C VAL A 144 23.16 -32.90 -5.76
N VAL A 145 24.15 -32.38 -6.52
CA VAL A 145 25.13 -33.25 -7.20
C VAL A 145 25.90 -34.12 -6.18
N LEU A 146 26.31 -33.55 -5.06
CA LEU A 146 27.02 -34.24 -3.99
C LEU A 146 26.16 -35.27 -3.26
N GLU A 147 24.92 -34.92 -2.92
CA GLU A 147 23.98 -35.81 -2.24
C GLU A 147 23.57 -36.99 -3.14
N VAL A 148 23.31 -36.74 -4.44
CA VAL A 148 23.05 -37.80 -5.40
C VAL A 148 24.26 -38.73 -5.56
N ASP A 149 25.48 -38.22 -5.56
CA ASP A 149 26.70 -39.03 -5.58
C ASP A 149 26.85 -39.89 -4.33
N LYS A 150 26.43 -39.39 -3.17
CA LYS A 150 26.40 -40.11 -1.91
C LYS A 150 25.37 -41.26 -1.96
N ILE A 151 24.14 -40.99 -2.40
CA ILE A 151 23.05 -41.96 -2.55
C ILE A 151 23.47 -43.08 -3.52
N ILE A 152 24.08 -42.75 -4.66
CA ILE A 152 24.61 -43.73 -5.61
C ILE A 152 25.62 -44.70 -4.94
N LYS A 153 26.54 -44.15 -4.13
CA LYS A 153 27.55 -44.96 -3.41
C LYS A 153 26.95 -45.83 -2.31
N GLU A 154 26.02 -45.26 -1.53
CA GLU A 154 25.37 -45.98 -0.43
C GLU A 154 24.54 -47.18 -0.91
N ASN A 155 23.82 -47.02 -2.03
CA ASN A 155 22.96 -48.06 -2.61
C ASN A 155 23.72 -49.01 -3.55
N LYS A 156 25.02 -48.79 -3.80
CA LYS A 156 25.86 -49.67 -4.67
C LYS A 156 25.22 -49.94 -6.04
N LEU A 157 24.68 -48.88 -6.67
CA LEU A 157 23.96 -48.97 -7.95
C LEU A 157 24.92 -49.39 -9.07
N ASP A 158 24.39 -50.13 -10.06
CA ASP A 158 25.15 -50.57 -11.22
C ASP A 158 25.48 -49.37 -12.16
N ASP A 159 26.44 -49.57 -13.06
CA ASP A 159 26.94 -48.51 -13.97
C ASP A 159 25.83 -47.98 -14.92
N LYS A 160 24.85 -48.81 -15.30
CA LYS A 160 23.73 -48.39 -16.14
C LYS A 160 22.78 -47.45 -15.39
N MET A 161 22.42 -47.82 -14.14
CA MET A 161 21.59 -46.97 -13.29
C MET A 161 22.30 -45.65 -12.96
N VAL A 162 23.59 -45.68 -12.67
CA VAL A 162 24.38 -44.48 -12.42
C VAL A 162 24.42 -43.56 -13.63
N ALA A 163 24.57 -44.12 -14.83
CA ALA A 163 24.55 -43.36 -16.08
C ALA A 163 23.17 -42.68 -16.30
N ALA A 164 22.07 -43.41 -16.08
CA ALA A 164 20.71 -42.86 -16.23
C ALA A 164 20.43 -41.72 -15.23
N ILE A 165 20.79 -41.93 -13.94
CA ILE A 165 20.61 -40.90 -12.89
C ILE A 165 21.40 -39.64 -13.22
N LYS A 166 22.69 -39.79 -13.58
CA LYS A 166 23.56 -38.67 -13.94
C LYS A 166 23.09 -37.94 -15.21
N PHE A 167 22.59 -38.69 -16.20
CA PHE A 167 22.05 -38.10 -17.42
C PHE A 167 20.82 -37.24 -17.12
N LEU A 168 19.86 -37.79 -16.35
CA LEU A 168 18.63 -37.06 -16.00
C LEU A 168 18.89 -35.87 -15.09
N LEU A 169 19.82 -36.02 -14.12
CA LEU A 169 20.27 -34.89 -13.28
C LEU A 169 20.91 -33.79 -14.13
N GLY A 170 21.78 -34.15 -15.09
CA GLY A 170 22.37 -33.24 -16.03
C GLY A 170 21.32 -32.48 -16.85
N LYS A 171 20.28 -33.16 -17.33
CA LYS A 171 19.15 -32.56 -18.05
C LYS A 171 18.42 -31.56 -17.17
N LYS A 172 18.01 -31.93 -15.96
CA LYS A 172 17.30 -31.04 -15.02
C LYS A 172 18.15 -29.84 -14.58
N LEU A 173 19.46 -29.98 -14.46
CA LEU A 173 20.41 -28.89 -14.20
C LEU A 173 20.55 -27.97 -15.41
N SER A 174 20.55 -28.52 -16.63
CA SER A 174 20.57 -27.73 -17.88
C SER A 174 19.28 -26.90 -18.02
N ASP A 175 18.12 -27.47 -17.74
CA ASP A 175 16.81 -26.80 -17.76
C ASP A 175 16.76 -25.64 -16.74
N ARG A 176 17.48 -25.77 -15.62
CA ARG A 176 17.64 -24.72 -14.60
C ARG A 176 18.82 -23.77 -14.83
N ASN A 177 19.41 -23.79 -16.03
CA ASN A 177 20.55 -22.94 -16.46
C ASN A 177 21.86 -23.17 -15.70
N CYS A 178 22.04 -24.30 -15.03
CA CYS A 178 23.26 -24.68 -14.30
C CYS A 178 24.22 -25.48 -15.21
N LYS A 179 24.67 -24.86 -16.31
CA LYS A 179 25.39 -25.50 -17.44
C LYS A 179 26.69 -26.21 -17.03
N GLU A 180 27.52 -25.60 -16.19
CA GLU A 180 28.79 -26.20 -15.76
C GLU A 180 28.57 -27.51 -15.01
N MET A 181 27.55 -27.58 -14.15
CA MET A 181 27.22 -28.76 -13.41
C MET A 181 26.56 -29.81 -14.32
N ALA A 182 25.71 -29.38 -15.25
CA ALA A 182 25.13 -30.25 -16.26
C ALA A 182 26.21 -30.92 -17.10
N ILE A 183 27.19 -30.16 -17.58
CA ILE A 183 28.34 -30.69 -18.36
C ILE A 183 29.13 -31.70 -17.51
N LYS A 184 29.39 -31.41 -16.22
CA LYS A 184 30.08 -32.35 -15.31
C LYS A 184 29.30 -33.66 -15.17
N CYS A 185 27.98 -33.60 -15.05
CA CYS A 185 27.13 -34.78 -15.01
C CYS A 185 27.20 -35.60 -16.33
N TYR A 186 27.08 -34.92 -17.46
CA TYR A 186 27.15 -35.57 -18.78
C TYR A 186 28.54 -36.15 -19.07
N GLN A 187 29.62 -35.49 -18.65
CA GLN A 187 30.98 -36.03 -18.73
C GLN A 187 31.16 -37.28 -17.84
N ALA A 188 30.53 -37.33 -16.68
CA ALA A 188 30.51 -38.52 -15.83
C ALA A 188 29.79 -39.68 -16.54
N VAL A 189 28.64 -39.43 -17.20
CA VAL A 189 27.94 -40.43 -18.03
C VAL A 189 28.84 -40.94 -19.13
N GLN A 190 29.50 -40.05 -19.87
CA GLN A 190 30.43 -40.44 -20.97
C GLN A 190 31.61 -41.32 -20.50
N LYS A 191 32.07 -41.13 -19.25
CA LYS A 191 33.13 -41.93 -18.63
C LYS A 191 32.63 -43.32 -18.24
N ILE A 192 31.40 -43.44 -17.76
CA ILE A 192 30.81 -44.71 -17.31
C ILE A 192 30.31 -45.54 -18.50
N ASP A 193 29.56 -44.87 -19.41
CA ASP A 193 29.06 -45.51 -20.65
C ASP A 193 29.36 -44.61 -21.87
N PRO A 194 30.48 -44.83 -22.58
CA PRO A 194 30.86 -44.09 -23.78
C PRO A 194 29.89 -44.19 -24.96
N ILE A 195 28.99 -45.16 -24.94
CA ILE A 195 28.03 -45.46 -26.01
C ILE A 195 26.61 -44.98 -25.62
N TYR A 196 26.45 -44.34 -24.45
CA TYR A 196 25.15 -43.81 -23.98
C TYR A 196 24.46 -42.96 -25.06
N PRO A 197 23.19 -43.22 -25.40
CA PRO A 197 22.49 -42.62 -26.52
C PRO A 197 22.60 -41.09 -26.51
N LYS A 198 23.06 -40.50 -27.61
CA LYS A 198 23.18 -39.05 -27.85
C LYS A 198 24.06 -38.26 -26.85
N ILE A 199 24.86 -38.92 -26.00
CA ILE A 199 25.65 -38.20 -24.97
C ILE A 199 26.62 -37.15 -25.56
N LYS A 200 27.30 -37.47 -26.65
CA LYS A 200 28.23 -36.58 -27.34
C LYS A 200 27.52 -35.38 -27.97
N GLU A 201 26.34 -35.61 -28.55
CA GLU A 201 25.50 -34.56 -29.14
C GLU A 201 24.98 -33.64 -28.04
N THR A 202 24.55 -34.21 -26.91
CA THR A 202 24.04 -33.45 -25.74
C THR A 202 25.14 -32.57 -25.14
N ILE A 203 26.35 -33.11 -24.95
CA ILE A 203 27.50 -32.31 -24.47
C ILE A 203 27.81 -31.18 -25.44
N ALA A 204 27.87 -31.49 -26.73
CA ALA A 204 28.15 -30.51 -27.77
C ALA A 204 27.06 -29.43 -27.84
N SER A 205 25.79 -29.79 -27.72
CA SER A 205 24.67 -28.84 -27.69
C SER A 205 24.73 -27.88 -26.52
N VAL A 206 25.00 -28.42 -25.29
CA VAL A 206 25.11 -27.58 -24.08
C VAL A 206 26.40 -26.72 -24.10
N GLN A 207 27.50 -27.22 -24.73
CA GLN A 207 28.72 -26.45 -24.91
C GLN A 207 28.63 -25.42 -26.05
N SER A 208 27.88 -25.74 -27.12
CA SER A 208 27.70 -24.87 -28.30
C SER A 208 26.60 -23.82 -28.10
N ASP A 209 25.79 -23.92 -27.05
CA ASP A 209 24.73 -22.97 -26.75
C ASP A 209 25.39 -21.65 -26.29
N LYS A 210 25.83 -20.84 -27.29
CA LYS A 210 26.36 -19.49 -27.11
C LYS A 210 25.24 -18.54 -26.74
N ARG A 211 24.59 -18.75 -25.58
CA ARG A 211 23.66 -17.75 -25.05
C ARG A 211 24.45 -16.49 -24.70
N PHE A 212 23.89 -15.36 -25.06
CA PHE A 212 24.44 -14.07 -24.71
C PHE A 212 24.01 -13.75 -23.26
N ASP A 213 24.95 -13.27 -22.45
CA ASP A 213 24.70 -12.93 -21.03
C ASP A 213 23.92 -11.62 -20.90
N SER A 214 23.99 -10.76 -21.91
CA SER A 214 23.20 -9.52 -21.98
C SER A 214 22.66 -9.28 -23.40
N ARG A 215 21.62 -8.45 -23.50
CA ARG A 215 21.02 -8.04 -24.79
C ARG A 215 21.98 -7.27 -25.70
N TYR A 216 23.16 -6.85 -25.21
CA TYR A 216 24.18 -6.12 -25.94
C TYR A 216 25.45 -6.93 -26.20
N ASP A 217 25.55 -8.16 -25.72
CA ASP A 217 26.74 -9.00 -25.87
C ASP A 217 27.11 -9.27 -27.30
N TYR A 218 26.14 -9.43 -28.19
CA TYR A 218 26.38 -9.57 -29.63
C TYR A 218 27.13 -8.36 -30.18
N LEU A 219 26.74 -7.14 -29.81
CA LEU A 219 27.37 -5.90 -30.25
C LEU A 219 28.81 -5.77 -29.71
N LEU A 220 29.02 -6.20 -28.46
CA LEU A 220 30.34 -6.19 -27.83
C LEU A 220 31.29 -7.24 -28.44
N ARG A 221 30.82 -8.48 -28.63
CA ARG A 221 31.63 -9.60 -29.19
C ARG A 221 32.01 -9.39 -30.64
N ASN A 222 31.17 -8.69 -31.40
CA ASN A 222 31.48 -8.36 -32.81
C ASN A 222 32.16 -6.99 -32.97
N GLU A 223 32.60 -6.38 -31.84
CA GLU A 223 33.28 -5.06 -31.82
C GLU A 223 32.50 -3.91 -32.48
N ILE A 224 31.18 -4.07 -32.63
CA ILE A 224 30.28 -3.05 -33.19
C ILE A 224 30.15 -1.88 -32.20
N VAL A 225 30.17 -2.19 -30.90
CA VAL A 225 30.14 -1.22 -29.80
C VAL A 225 31.24 -1.56 -28.80
N LYS A 226 31.98 -0.55 -28.36
CA LYS A 226 32.96 -0.71 -27.26
C LYS A 226 32.30 -0.57 -25.91
N ILE A 227 32.89 -1.18 -24.87
CA ILE A 227 32.37 -1.14 -23.50
C ILE A 227 32.13 0.31 -23.02
N ASP A 228 33.07 1.22 -23.27
CA ASP A 228 32.97 2.63 -22.91
C ASP A 228 31.78 3.34 -23.59
N GLN A 229 31.51 2.96 -24.86
CA GLN A 229 30.37 3.50 -25.61
C GLN A 229 29.03 3.00 -25.04
N LEU A 230 28.94 1.73 -24.66
CA LEU A 230 27.78 1.15 -24.04
C LEU A 230 27.51 1.79 -22.68
N GLN A 231 28.53 2.00 -21.85
CA GLN A 231 28.38 2.69 -20.54
C GLN A 231 27.87 4.13 -20.71
N LYS A 232 28.41 4.86 -21.72
CA LYS A 232 27.92 6.20 -22.06
C LYS A 232 26.47 6.17 -22.56
N ALA A 233 26.11 5.18 -23.38
CA ALA A 233 24.73 5.03 -23.86
C ALA A 233 23.76 4.75 -22.71
N LEU A 234 24.12 3.88 -21.76
CA LEU A 234 23.33 3.61 -20.54
C LEU A 234 23.14 4.86 -19.67
N SER A 235 24.19 5.67 -19.52
CA SER A 235 24.11 6.91 -18.72
C SER A 235 23.27 8.00 -19.42
N LEU A 236 23.37 8.11 -20.75
CA LEU A 236 22.57 9.04 -21.55
C LEU A 236 21.10 8.63 -21.62
N SER A 237 20.80 7.34 -21.75
CA SER A 237 19.45 6.79 -21.71
C SER A 237 18.72 7.23 -20.44
N LYS A 238 19.34 7.10 -19.25
CA LYS A 238 18.79 7.57 -17.97
C LYS A 238 18.50 9.07 -17.94
N LYS A 239 19.36 9.89 -18.60
CA LYS A 239 19.20 11.35 -18.62
C LYS A 239 18.14 11.81 -19.63
N THR A 240 18.07 11.15 -20.80
CA THR A 240 17.21 11.58 -21.91
C THR A 240 15.87 10.87 -21.95
N LYS A 241 15.63 9.85 -21.10
CA LYS A 241 14.44 8.98 -21.09
C LYS A 241 14.19 8.22 -22.42
N LYS A 242 15.21 8.12 -23.29
CA LYS A 242 15.18 7.31 -24.52
C LYS A 242 15.67 5.90 -24.21
N SER A 243 15.30 4.91 -25.05
CA SER A 243 15.87 3.56 -24.93
C SER A 243 17.40 3.58 -25.19
N VAL A 244 18.11 2.61 -24.63
CA VAL A 244 19.56 2.46 -24.84
C VAL A 244 19.86 2.20 -26.33
N GLU A 245 19.01 1.41 -26.96
CA GLU A 245 19.03 1.07 -28.38
C GLU A 245 18.96 2.33 -29.25
N LYS A 246 18.03 3.23 -28.92
CA LYS A 246 17.89 4.51 -29.64
C LYS A 246 19.10 5.43 -29.42
N VAL A 247 19.67 5.48 -28.24
CA VAL A 247 20.89 6.24 -27.97
C VAL A 247 22.07 5.66 -28.74
N LEU A 248 22.17 4.33 -28.82
CA LEU A 248 23.23 3.67 -29.64
C LEU A 248 23.11 4.04 -31.12
N MET A 249 21.89 4.07 -31.69
CA MET A 249 21.66 4.49 -33.08
C MET A 249 21.96 5.97 -33.31
N GLU A 250 21.45 6.86 -32.45
CA GLU A 250 21.56 8.31 -32.65
C GLU A 250 22.98 8.85 -32.39
N GLN A 251 23.61 8.44 -31.29
CA GLN A 251 24.87 9.00 -30.82
C GLN A 251 26.09 8.21 -31.29
N PHE A 252 25.96 6.89 -31.40
CA PHE A 252 27.09 6.02 -31.75
C PHE A 252 26.97 5.44 -33.17
N LYS A 253 25.88 5.79 -33.90
CA LYS A 253 25.62 5.39 -35.29
C LYS A 253 25.61 3.87 -35.53
N VAL A 254 25.17 3.12 -34.48
CA VAL A 254 25.04 1.66 -34.62
C VAL A 254 23.86 1.37 -35.54
N PRO A 255 24.02 0.51 -36.58
CA PRO A 255 22.92 0.12 -37.46
C PRO A 255 21.79 -0.56 -36.70
N LYS A 256 20.55 -0.22 -37.02
CA LYS A 256 19.36 -0.82 -36.41
C LYS A 256 19.31 -2.34 -36.61
N GLU A 257 19.77 -2.79 -37.77
CA GLU A 257 19.87 -4.23 -38.11
C GLU A 257 20.78 -5.00 -37.14
N ASP A 258 21.91 -4.41 -36.71
CA ASP A 258 22.83 -5.05 -35.76
C ASP A 258 22.25 -5.06 -34.32
N ILE A 259 21.48 -4.02 -33.94
CA ILE A 259 20.72 -4.00 -32.72
C ILE A 259 19.66 -5.10 -32.73
N GLY A 260 18.94 -5.23 -33.85
CA GLY A 260 17.96 -6.27 -34.05
C GLY A 260 18.55 -7.68 -33.92
N LYS A 261 19.72 -7.93 -34.55
CA LYS A 261 20.46 -9.19 -34.39
C LYS A 261 20.86 -9.46 -32.95
N SER A 262 21.29 -8.43 -32.23
CA SER A 262 21.65 -8.54 -30.80
C SER A 262 20.47 -8.94 -29.94
N LEU A 263 19.32 -8.28 -30.08
CA LEU A 263 18.08 -8.57 -29.34
C LEU A 263 17.54 -9.95 -29.71
N SER A 264 17.50 -10.27 -31.02
CA SER A 264 17.03 -11.57 -31.51
C SER A 264 17.88 -12.73 -30.97
N ALA A 265 19.20 -12.57 -30.96
CA ALA A 265 20.11 -13.60 -30.42
C ALA A 265 20.01 -13.78 -28.92
N PHE A 266 19.75 -12.70 -28.14
CA PHE A 266 19.60 -12.77 -26.68
C PHE A 266 18.25 -13.35 -26.25
N TYR A 267 17.16 -12.95 -26.92
CA TYR A 267 15.80 -13.38 -26.58
C TYR A 267 15.37 -14.67 -27.29
N ASN A 268 16.13 -15.10 -28.28
CA ASN A 268 15.83 -16.25 -29.16
C ASN A 268 14.45 -16.17 -29.84
N CYS A 269 14.12 -14.96 -30.34
CA CYS A 269 12.88 -14.67 -31.07
C CYS A 269 13.17 -13.65 -32.18
N PRO A 270 12.36 -13.60 -33.27
CA PRO A 270 12.60 -12.68 -34.38
C PRO A 270 12.49 -11.21 -33.91
N PHE A 271 13.37 -10.38 -34.50
CA PHE A 271 13.27 -8.94 -34.34
C PHE A 271 12.31 -8.36 -35.37
N LYS A 272 11.41 -7.51 -34.94
CA LYS A 272 10.52 -6.74 -35.82
C LYS A 272 10.65 -5.24 -35.55
N GLU A 273 10.56 -4.48 -36.62
CA GLU A 273 10.59 -3.02 -36.59
C GLU A 273 9.25 -2.45 -37.09
N PHE A 274 9.03 -1.18 -36.81
CA PHE A 274 7.87 -0.47 -37.34
C PHE A 274 7.96 -0.32 -38.86
N ASP A 275 6.87 -0.72 -39.56
CA ASP A 275 6.61 -0.46 -40.95
C ASP A 275 5.20 0.13 -41.09
N ASP A 276 5.05 1.22 -41.81
CA ASP A 276 3.76 1.86 -42.09
C ASP A 276 2.75 0.93 -42.80
N LYS A 277 3.19 -0.21 -43.33
CA LYS A 277 2.36 -1.21 -44.02
C LYS A 277 1.89 -2.34 -43.12
N ILE A 278 2.21 -2.30 -41.82
CA ILE A 278 1.74 -3.33 -40.87
C ILE A 278 0.21 -3.30 -40.81
N GLU A 279 -0.43 -4.42 -41.14
CA GLU A 279 -1.88 -4.56 -41.06
C GLU A 279 -2.36 -4.45 -39.61
N VAL A 280 -3.45 -3.71 -39.39
CA VAL A 280 -4.03 -3.51 -38.06
C VAL A 280 -4.89 -4.73 -37.73
N PRO A 281 -4.56 -5.49 -36.68
CA PRO A 281 -5.39 -6.63 -36.23
C PRO A 281 -6.60 -6.13 -35.44
N TYR A 282 -7.63 -5.65 -36.14
CA TYR A 282 -8.79 -4.98 -35.53
C TYR A 282 -9.47 -5.80 -34.43
N GLU A 283 -9.58 -7.10 -34.63
CA GLU A 283 -10.20 -8.02 -33.66
C GLU A 283 -9.40 -8.09 -32.35
N LEU A 284 -8.08 -8.05 -32.42
CA LEU A 284 -7.20 -8.09 -31.26
C LEU A 284 -7.04 -6.72 -30.56
N ILE A 285 -7.08 -5.63 -31.34
CA ILE A 285 -6.83 -4.28 -30.84
C ILE A 285 -8.11 -3.62 -30.31
N SER A 286 -9.30 -4.00 -30.80
CA SER A 286 -10.58 -3.34 -30.44
C SER A 286 -10.82 -3.28 -28.94
N ASN A 287 -10.39 -4.29 -28.21
CA ASN A 287 -10.57 -4.43 -26.75
C ASN A 287 -9.38 -3.97 -25.91
N LEU A 288 -8.29 -3.54 -26.56
CA LEU A 288 -7.08 -3.11 -25.85
C LEU A 288 -7.05 -1.59 -25.66
N LYS A 289 -6.47 -1.17 -24.53
CA LYS A 289 -6.33 0.27 -24.20
C LYS A 289 -4.92 0.74 -24.52
N ARG A 290 -4.81 1.77 -25.39
CA ARG A 290 -3.54 2.39 -25.77
C ARG A 290 -2.62 2.73 -24.56
N PRO A 291 -3.09 3.35 -23.43
CA PRO A 291 -2.22 3.65 -22.30
C PRO A 291 -1.62 2.41 -21.65
N PHE A 292 -2.36 1.30 -21.58
CA PHE A 292 -1.90 0.04 -21.02
C PHE A 292 -0.77 -0.57 -21.87
N LEU A 293 -0.98 -0.64 -23.21
CA LEU A 293 0.03 -1.14 -24.12
C LEU A 293 1.31 -0.29 -24.16
N LEU A 294 1.17 1.04 -24.04
CA LEU A 294 2.31 1.96 -23.93
C LEU A 294 3.05 1.82 -22.59
N GLN A 295 2.37 1.44 -21.52
CA GLN A 295 2.98 1.23 -20.22
C GLN A 295 3.77 -0.07 -20.18
N ASP A 296 3.20 -1.15 -20.71
CA ASP A 296 3.80 -2.48 -20.70
C ASP A 296 4.69 -2.77 -21.93
N LEU A 297 4.69 -1.89 -22.93
CA LEU A 297 5.51 -1.95 -24.17
C LEU A 297 5.36 -3.28 -24.90
N TRP A 298 4.13 -3.64 -25.23
CA TRP A 298 3.81 -4.77 -26.10
C TRP A 298 2.54 -4.52 -26.90
N VAL A 299 2.36 -5.23 -28.03
CA VAL A 299 1.13 -5.17 -28.83
C VAL A 299 0.97 -6.43 -29.69
N PRO A 300 -0.24 -6.98 -29.89
CA PRO A 300 -0.49 -8.09 -30.78
C PRO A 300 -0.38 -7.63 -32.24
N LEU A 301 0.22 -8.48 -33.07
CA LEU A 301 0.43 -8.21 -34.49
C LEU A 301 -0.49 -9.04 -35.39
N SER A 302 -0.73 -10.30 -35.07
CA SER A 302 -1.57 -11.19 -35.86
C SER A 302 -2.13 -12.33 -35.02
N TRP A 303 -3.20 -12.98 -35.53
CA TRP A 303 -3.74 -14.22 -35.00
C TRP A 303 -3.81 -15.25 -36.13
N ASP A 304 -2.88 -16.21 -36.10
CA ASP A 304 -2.79 -17.25 -37.10
C ASP A 304 -2.77 -18.65 -36.48
N LEU A 305 -3.60 -19.57 -37.00
CA LEU A 305 -3.63 -21.00 -36.60
C LEU A 305 -3.73 -21.26 -35.09
N GLY A 306 -4.42 -20.36 -34.33
CA GLY A 306 -4.57 -20.49 -32.89
C GLY A 306 -3.45 -19.86 -32.05
N HIS A 307 -2.43 -19.28 -32.69
CA HIS A 307 -1.33 -18.56 -32.02
C HIS A 307 -1.46 -17.06 -32.21
N ILE A 308 -1.26 -16.28 -31.15
CA ILE A 308 -1.20 -14.83 -31.20
C ILE A 308 0.26 -14.40 -31.28
N GLU A 309 0.64 -13.69 -32.34
CA GLU A 309 1.96 -13.07 -32.45
C GLU A 309 1.98 -11.74 -31.70
N ILE A 310 2.89 -11.59 -30.75
CA ILE A 310 3.04 -10.39 -29.93
C ILE A 310 4.44 -9.82 -30.11
N ILE A 311 4.55 -8.52 -30.41
CA ILE A 311 5.81 -7.79 -30.30
C ILE A 311 5.93 -7.18 -28.90
N ILE A 312 7.09 -7.35 -28.26
CA ILE A 312 7.35 -6.93 -26.88
C ILE A 312 8.82 -6.47 -26.75
N ASP A 313 9.12 -5.57 -25.82
CA ASP A 313 10.48 -5.09 -25.57
C ASP A 313 11.34 -6.07 -24.74
N ASP A 314 10.69 -6.86 -23.87
CA ASP A 314 11.35 -7.89 -23.04
C ASP A 314 10.49 -9.15 -22.92
N PRO A 315 10.71 -10.14 -23.79
CA PRO A 315 10.02 -11.44 -23.73
C PRO A 315 10.32 -12.29 -22.49
N LYS A 316 11.25 -11.86 -21.62
CA LYS A 316 11.59 -12.57 -20.37
C LYS A 316 10.90 -11.96 -19.13
N ASP A 317 10.21 -10.82 -19.27
CA ASP A 317 9.43 -10.23 -18.17
C ASP A 317 8.12 -10.99 -17.99
N LEU A 318 8.10 -11.90 -17.00
CA LEU A 318 6.95 -12.76 -16.69
C LEU A 318 5.67 -11.96 -16.41
N ARG A 319 5.76 -10.78 -15.80
CA ARG A 319 4.59 -9.94 -15.49
C ARG A 319 3.89 -9.48 -16.77
N LYS A 320 4.66 -9.06 -17.78
CA LYS A 320 4.12 -8.64 -19.09
C LYS A 320 3.48 -9.82 -19.83
N LEU A 321 4.10 -11.00 -19.72
CA LEU A 321 3.56 -12.22 -20.31
C LEU A 321 2.26 -12.65 -19.64
N ASP A 322 2.17 -12.56 -18.31
CA ASP A 322 0.96 -12.90 -17.57
C ASP A 322 -0.18 -11.91 -17.87
N HIS A 323 0.14 -10.61 -18.06
CA HIS A 323 -0.82 -9.62 -18.50
C HIS A 323 -1.38 -9.92 -19.91
N ALA A 324 -0.50 -10.32 -20.85
CA ALA A 324 -0.93 -10.69 -22.20
C ALA A 324 -1.81 -11.96 -22.18
N LYS A 325 -1.41 -12.99 -21.40
CA LYS A 325 -2.19 -14.24 -21.27
C LYS A 325 -3.58 -13.99 -20.67
N ALA A 326 -3.67 -13.14 -19.65
CA ALA A 326 -4.94 -12.81 -19.01
C ALA A 326 -5.93 -12.10 -19.94
N LEU A 327 -5.43 -11.41 -20.98
CA LEU A 327 -6.28 -10.66 -21.93
C LEU A 327 -6.85 -11.49 -23.07
N PHE A 328 -6.14 -12.55 -23.49
CA PHE A 328 -6.50 -13.31 -24.68
C PHE A 328 -7.01 -14.73 -24.39
N ASN A 329 -7.09 -15.12 -23.14
CA ASN A 329 -7.55 -16.45 -22.69
C ASN A 329 -6.93 -17.64 -23.48
N THR A 330 -5.68 -17.45 -23.93
CA THR A 330 -4.88 -18.48 -24.64
C THR A 330 -3.50 -18.56 -24.05
N ASN A 331 -2.87 -19.73 -24.12
CA ASN A 331 -1.49 -19.96 -23.70
C ASN A 331 -0.51 -20.07 -24.89
N GLU A 332 -1.01 -19.94 -26.12
CA GLU A 332 -0.22 -20.15 -27.34
C GLU A 332 0.16 -18.82 -27.97
N PHE A 333 1.32 -18.28 -27.51
CA PHE A 333 1.87 -17.03 -28.03
C PHE A 333 3.17 -17.26 -28.79
N VAL A 334 3.35 -16.52 -29.89
CA VAL A 334 4.61 -16.37 -30.58
C VAL A 334 5.15 -14.97 -30.33
N PHE A 335 6.36 -14.86 -29.81
CA PHE A 335 6.95 -13.59 -29.44
C PHE A 335 7.91 -13.09 -30.52
N ALA A 336 7.82 -11.79 -30.83
CA ALA A 336 8.81 -11.03 -31.56
C ALA A 336 9.36 -9.94 -30.62
N VAL A 337 10.64 -9.61 -30.72
CA VAL A 337 11.24 -8.52 -29.95
C VAL A 337 11.34 -7.25 -30.79
N GLY A 338 11.04 -6.10 -30.17
CA GLY A 338 11.16 -4.79 -30.79
C GLY A 338 11.86 -3.77 -29.87
N ILE A 339 12.36 -2.69 -30.44
CA ILE A 339 12.81 -1.57 -29.60
C ILE A 339 11.60 -0.77 -29.13
N LYS A 340 11.73 -0.13 -27.97
CA LYS A 340 10.66 0.64 -27.34
C LYS A 340 9.96 1.60 -28.29
N GLU A 341 10.73 2.38 -29.03
CA GLU A 341 10.22 3.40 -29.93
C GLU A 341 9.43 2.83 -31.12
N ASP A 342 9.81 1.65 -31.62
CA ASP A 342 9.07 0.96 -32.68
C ASP A 342 7.75 0.41 -32.15
N ILE A 343 7.75 -0.17 -30.95
CA ILE A 343 6.53 -0.67 -30.30
C ILE A 343 5.57 0.49 -30.04
N GLU A 344 6.06 1.62 -29.53
CA GLU A 344 5.26 2.84 -29.36
C GLU A 344 4.70 3.36 -30.68
N ALA A 345 5.48 3.29 -31.78
CA ALA A 345 5.03 3.69 -33.11
C ALA A 345 3.94 2.76 -33.65
N ILE A 346 4.08 1.43 -33.52
CA ILE A 346 3.07 0.44 -33.91
C ILE A 346 1.77 0.66 -33.12
N ILE A 347 1.85 0.83 -31.81
CA ILE A 347 0.67 1.11 -30.98
C ILE A 347 -0.02 2.38 -31.46
N ASN A 348 0.72 3.45 -31.70
CA ASN A 348 0.17 4.71 -32.17
C ASN A 348 -0.47 4.59 -33.55
N HIS A 349 0.15 3.87 -34.49
CA HIS A 349 -0.37 3.59 -35.82
C HIS A 349 -1.69 2.82 -35.74
N PHE A 350 -1.75 1.72 -35.00
CA PHE A 350 -2.96 0.91 -34.84
C PHE A 350 -4.14 1.71 -34.27
N PHE A 351 -3.90 2.49 -33.22
CA PHE A 351 -4.96 3.31 -32.61
C PHE A 351 -5.35 4.55 -33.45
N ALA A 352 -4.49 5.05 -34.31
CA ALA A 352 -4.83 6.11 -35.27
C ALA A 352 -5.77 5.58 -36.36
N GLU A 353 -5.50 4.38 -36.87
CA GLU A 353 -6.35 3.75 -37.90
C GLU A 353 -7.71 3.31 -37.35
N VAL A 354 -7.77 2.75 -36.15
CA VAL A 354 -9.05 2.42 -35.47
C VAL A 354 -9.90 3.67 -35.28
N LYS A 355 -9.29 4.84 -34.99
CA LYS A 355 -10.02 6.12 -34.90
C LYS A 355 -10.50 6.63 -36.25
N SER A 356 -9.74 6.43 -37.35
CA SER A 356 -10.11 6.89 -38.68
C SER A 356 -11.29 6.11 -39.23
N GLN A 357 -11.38 4.80 -39.01
CA GLN A 357 -12.54 3.97 -39.40
C GLN A 357 -13.80 4.27 -38.59
N LYS A 358 -13.67 4.56 -37.25
CA LYS A 358 -14.82 5.00 -36.45
C LYS A 358 -15.36 6.38 -36.86
N LYS A 359 -14.54 7.26 -37.46
CA LYS A 359 -14.97 8.54 -38.03
C LYS A 359 -15.69 8.41 -39.40
N ALA A 360 -15.41 7.36 -40.14
CA ALA A 360 -16.06 7.10 -41.44
C ALA A 360 -17.50 6.54 -41.28
N SER A 361 -17.86 5.99 -40.12
CA SER A 361 -19.16 5.39 -39.83
C SER A 361 -20.13 6.27 -39.05
N GLN A 362 -19.72 7.47 -38.57
CA GLN A 362 -20.63 8.47 -37.96
C GLN A 362 -20.06 9.88 -38.12
N PRO A 363 -20.75 10.82 -38.83
CA PRO A 363 -20.35 12.22 -38.84
C PRO A 363 -20.92 12.92 -37.62
N GLY A 364 -20.06 13.29 -36.69
CA GLY A 364 -20.34 14.25 -35.62
C GLY A 364 -20.20 13.71 -34.20
N SER A 365 -19.00 13.84 -33.66
CA SER A 365 -18.83 14.18 -32.25
C SER A 365 -17.42 14.75 -32.05
N ALA A 366 -17.40 16.06 -31.78
CA ALA A 366 -16.24 16.78 -31.26
C ALA A 366 -15.88 16.27 -29.85
N MET A 367 -14.62 16.48 -29.45
CA MET A 367 -14.14 16.23 -28.08
C MET A 367 -15.16 16.74 -27.05
N GLU A 368 -15.83 15.84 -26.34
CA GLU A 368 -16.70 16.21 -25.22
C GLU A 368 -15.85 16.55 -24.00
N ASP A 369 -16.02 17.78 -23.52
CA ASP A 369 -15.59 18.23 -22.21
C ASP A 369 -16.37 17.44 -21.13
N TYR A 370 -15.68 17.08 -20.03
CA TYR A 370 -16.25 16.33 -18.91
C TYR A 370 -17.40 17.03 -18.15
N ASP A 371 -17.80 18.23 -18.57
CA ASP A 371 -18.86 19.01 -17.89
C ASP A 371 -20.31 18.65 -18.34
N ASP A 372 -20.48 17.89 -19.43
CA ASP A 372 -21.80 17.52 -19.99
C ASP A 372 -21.90 15.99 -20.18
N MET A 373 -21.79 15.20 -19.11
CA MET A 373 -22.08 13.77 -19.17
C MET A 373 -23.55 13.53 -18.78
N PRO A 374 -24.37 12.96 -19.68
CA PRO A 374 -25.74 12.58 -19.34
C PRO A 374 -25.74 11.48 -18.27
N ASP A 375 -26.74 11.49 -17.41
CA ASP A 375 -26.98 10.44 -16.45
C ASP A 375 -26.97 9.07 -17.13
N ILE A 376 -26.13 8.16 -16.63
CA ILE A 376 -26.04 6.80 -17.15
C ILE A 376 -27.29 6.06 -16.71
N ALA A 377 -28.24 5.90 -17.63
CA ALA A 377 -29.42 5.06 -17.40
C ALA A 377 -29.02 3.58 -17.47
N PHE A 378 -29.33 2.84 -16.43
CA PHE A 378 -29.20 1.38 -16.39
C PHE A 378 -30.58 0.78 -16.60
N GLU A 379 -30.77 0.00 -17.70
CA GLU A 379 -31.96 -0.80 -17.88
C GLU A 379 -31.93 -2.03 -16.97
N GLU A 380 -33.08 -2.42 -16.41
CA GLU A 380 -33.22 -3.63 -15.60
C GLU A 380 -33.02 -4.84 -16.53
N ALA A 381 -31.90 -5.59 -16.31
CA ALA A 381 -31.70 -6.86 -16.95
C ALA A 381 -32.22 -7.98 -16.04
N ASP A 382 -32.94 -8.95 -16.60
CA ASP A 382 -33.39 -10.12 -15.87
C ASP A 382 -32.20 -10.98 -15.42
N ASP A 383 -32.26 -11.50 -14.17
CA ASP A 383 -31.17 -12.11 -13.39
C ASP A 383 -30.71 -13.50 -13.89
N ASP A 384 -31.16 -14.00 -15.06
CA ASP A 384 -30.95 -15.40 -15.50
C ASP A 384 -30.15 -15.55 -16.80
N GLU A 385 -29.54 -14.50 -17.35
CA GLU A 385 -28.67 -14.63 -18.53
C GLU A 385 -27.17 -14.64 -18.16
N GLU A 386 -26.50 -15.76 -18.49
CA GLU A 386 -25.05 -15.83 -18.56
C GLU A 386 -24.56 -14.81 -19.61
N TYR A 387 -23.92 -13.73 -19.17
CA TYR A 387 -23.38 -12.69 -20.06
C TYR A 387 -22.29 -13.27 -20.94
N GLU A 388 -22.50 -13.22 -22.26
CA GLU A 388 -21.48 -13.45 -23.27
C GLU A 388 -20.32 -12.45 -23.08
N ASP A 389 -19.08 -12.86 -23.39
CA ASP A 389 -17.84 -12.10 -23.14
C ASP A 389 -17.81 -10.66 -23.71
N GLU A 390 -18.55 -10.37 -24.75
CA GLU A 390 -18.67 -9.03 -25.34
C GLU A 390 -19.42 -8.04 -24.43
N ALA A 391 -20.48 -8.48 -23.76
CA ALA A 391 -21.24 -7.65 -22.82
C ALA A 391 -20.42 -7.30 -21.56
N TYR A 392 -19.50 -8.19 -21.15
CA TYR A 392 -18.62 -7.96 -20.00
C TYR A 392 -17.59 -6.83 -20.26
N ASN A 393 -17.07 -6.73 -21.48
CA ASN A 393 -16.08 -5.70 -21.85
C ASN A 393 -16.70 -4.29 -21.98
N GLU A 394 -17.90 -4.17 -22.52
CA GLU A 394 -18.67 -2.91 -22.54
C GLU A 394 -19.09 -2.50 -21.13
N ALA A 395 -19.55 -3.44 -20.31
CA ALA A 395 -19.87 -3.23 -18.90
C ALA A 395 -18.65 -2.76 -18.11
N SER A 396 -17.45 -3.32 -18.34
CA SER A 396 -16.20 -2.90 -17.70
C SER A 396 -15.87 -1.42 -17.98
N GLY A 397 -16.06 -0.95 -19.21
CA GLY A 397 -15.88 0.46 -19.57
C GLY A 397 -16.90 1.39 -18.88
N LYS A 398 -18.15 0.96 -18.77
CA LYS A 398 -19.23 1.67 -18.06
C LYS A 398 -18.96 1.73 -16.56
N ILE A 399 -18.49 0.64 -15.95
CA ILE A 399 -18.16 0.57 -14.52
C ILE A 399 -16.98 1.49 -14.17
N VAL A 400 -15.94 1.54 -14.99
CA VAL A 400 -14.81 2.46 -14.77
C VAL A 400 -15.27 3.91 -14.78
N ARG A 401 -16.14 4.28 -15.74
CA ARG A 401 -16.71 5.64 -15.82
C ARG A 401 -17.62 5.93 -14.64
N LEU A 402 -18.48 4.98 -14.25
CA LEU A 402 -19.36 5.10 -13.09
C LEU A 402 -18.57 5.39 -11.81
N VAL A 403 -17.56 4.57 -11.51
CA VAL A 403 -16.73 4.77 -10.30
C VAL A 403 -16.00 6.12 -10.36
N ASP A 404 -15.41 6.48 -11.49
CA ASP A 404 -14.77 7.79 -11.67
C ASP A 404 -15.76 8.95 -11.46
N GLN A 405 -16.98 8.86 -12.01
CA GLN A 405 -18.05 9.86 -11.84
C GLN A 405 -18.48 9.97 -10.38
N VAL A 406 -18.67 8.85 -9.68
CA VAL A 406 -19.01 8.83 -8.25
C VAL A 406 -17.94 9.56 -7.44
N LEU A 407 -16.65 9.27 -7.68
CA LEU A 407 -15.53 9.90 -6.97
C LEU A 407 -15.45 11.41 -7.26
N ILE A 408 -15.58 11.81 -8.52
CA ILE A 408 -15.54 13.23 -8.92
C ILE A 408 -16.73 13.99 -8.34
N THR A 409 -17.95 13.42 -8.41
CA THR A 409 -19.15 14.07 -7.87
C THR A 409 -19.09 14.20 -6.36
N ALA A 410 -18.61 13.16 -5.65
CA ALA A 410 -18.44 13.22 -4.21
C ALA A 410 -17.45 14.32 -3.81
N PHE A 411 -16.33 14.43 -4.52
CA PHE A 411 -15.34 15.48 -4.29
C PHE A 411 -15.92 16.89 -4.56
N ARG A 412 -16.66 17.08 -5.66
CA ARG A 412 -17.30 18.38 -6.01
C ARG A 412 -18.41 18.77 -5.04
N ARG A 413 -19.06 17.80 -4.39
CA ARG A 413 -20.10 18.03 -3.37
C ARG A 413 -19.56 18.14 -1.94
N ASP A 414 -18.25 18.21 -1.77
CA ASP A 414 -17.58 18.26 -0.46
C ASP A 414 -17.97 17.09 0.47
N ALA A 415 -18.21 15.90 -0.11
CA ALA A 415 -18.49 14.72 0.67
C ALA A 415 -17.26 14.29 1.48
N SER A 416 -17.48 13.92 2.74
CA SER A 416 -16.41 13.35 3.58
C SER A 416 -16.20 11.87 3.32
N ASP A 417 -17.30 11.12 3.09
CA ASP A 417 -17.25 9.68 2.89
C ASP A 417 -18.20 9.28 1.74
N ILE A 418 -17.83 8.23 1.02
CA ILE A 418 -18.63 7.57 -0.02
C ILE A 418 -18.89 6.15 0.46
N HIS A 419 -20.15 5.76 0.50
CA HIS A 419 -20.58 4.41 0.86
C HIS A 419 -21.06 3.70 -0.40
N VAL A 420 -20.62 2.45 -0.61
CA VAL A 420 -21.10 1.55 -1.66
C VAL A 420 -21.66 0.32 -0.96
N GLU A 421 -22.97 0.15 -1.05
CA GLU A 421 -23.74 -0.81 -0.27
C GLU A 421 -24.55 -1.74 -1.19
N PRO A 422 -23.99 -2.90 -1.56
CA PRO A 422 -24.73 -3.92 -2.31
C PRO A 422 -25.79 -4.58 -1.42
N SER A 423 -26.96 -4.87 -1.97
CA SER A 423 -28.04 -5.56 -1.25
C SER A 423 -28.69 -6.64 -2.09
N LYS A 424 -28.68 -7.88 -1.61
CA LYS A 424 -29.43 -8.99 -2.25
C LYS A 424 -30.94 -8.86 -2.06
N VAL A 425 -31.36 -8.20 -0.98
CA VAL A 425 -32.78 -8.03 -0.67
C VAL A 425 -33.44 -7.07 -1.65
N THR A 426 -32.83 -5.91 -1.87
CA THR A 426 -33.33 -4.90 -2.81
C THR A 426 -32.90 -5.16 -4.25
N LYS A 427 -32.00 -6.12 -4.48
CA LYS A 427 -31.34 -6.38 -5.78
C LYS A 427 -30.63 -5.16 -6.38
N LYS A 428 -30.23 -4.19 -5.53
CA LYS A 428 -29.60 -2.95 -5.92
C LYS A 428 -28.34 -2.71 -5.11
N THR A 429 -27.37 -2.06 -5.73
CA THR A 429 -26.19 -1.49 -5.08
C THR A 429 -26.40 0.01 -4.92
N LYS A 430 -26.42 0.47 -3.68
CA LYS A 430 -26.67 1.88 -3.35
C LYS A 430 -25.36 2.62 -3.14
N PHE A 431 -25.25 3.82 -3.72
CA PHE A 431 -24.19 4.77 -3.43
C PHE A 431 -24.75 5.90 -2.56
N ARG A 432 -24.09 6.15 -1.41
CA ARG A 432 -24.44 7.27 -0.53
C ARG A 432 -23.24 8.14 -0.29
N PHE A 433 -23.45 9.44 -0.20
CA PHE A 433 -22.44 10.40 0.19
C PHE A 433 -22.73 10.89 1.60
N ARG A 434 -21.69 10.98 2.42
CA ARG A 434 -21.79 11.70 3.69
C ARG A 434 -21.34 13.15 3.45
N ILE A 435 -22.30 14.07 3.47
CA ILE A 435 -22.08 15.52 3.30
C ILE A 435 -22.47 16.20 4.61
N ASP A 436 -21.58 17.03 5.14
CA ASP A 436 -21.77 17.73 6.41
C ASP A 436 -22.20 16.82 7.57
N GLY A 437 -21.68 15.59 7.59
CA GLY A 437 -21.95 14.58 8.61
C GLY A 437 -23.21 13.74 8.40
N VAL A 438 -24.05 14.04 7.39
CA VAL A 438 -25.29 13.33 7.10
C VAL A 438 -25.15 12.51 5.83
N CYS A 439 -25.56 11.22 5.89
CA CYS A 439 -25.61 10.36 4.70
C CYS A 439 -26.80 10.72 3.83
N GLN A 440 -26.55 10.88 2.51
CA GLN A 440 -27.53 11.19 1.50
C GLN A 440 -27.41 10.16 0.38
N ASP A 441 -28.53 9.68 -0.12
CA ASP A 441 -28.58 8.80 -1.28
C ASP A 441 -28.12 9.58 -2.52
N TYR A 442 -27.27 8.96 -3.33
CA TYR A 442 -26.78 9.56 -4.57
C TYR A 442 -27.27 8.81 -5.80
N LEU A 443 -27.03 7.51 -5.86
CA LEU A 443 -27.33 6.68 -7.02
C LEU A 443 -27.63 5.24 -6.59
N GLU A 444 -28.52 4.57 -7.29
CA GLU A 444 -28.75 3.13 -7.20
C GLU A 444 -28.48 2.48 -8.56
N VAL A 445 -27.80 1.35 -8.56
CA VAL A 445 -27.54 0.53 -9.75
C VAL A 445 -27.93 -0.92 -9.48
N PRO A 446 -28.25 -1.73 -10.52
CA PRO A 446 -28.53 -3.15 -10.35
C PRO A 446 -27.39 -3.88 -9.62
N ASN A 447 -27.74 -4.82 -8.73
CA ASN A 447 -26.76 -5.55 -7.94
C ASN A 447 -25.84 -6.48 -8.76
N SER A 448 -26.23 -6.80 -10.00
CA SER A 448 -25.38 -7.50 -10.97
C SER A 448 -24.04 -6.80 -11.23
N PHE A 449 -23.98 -5.48 -11.08
CA PHE A 449 -22.74 -4.70 -11.20
C PHE A 449 -21.90 -4.62 -9.91
N ALA A 450 -22.41 -5.10 -8.76
CA ALA A 450 -21.74 -4.98 -7.46
C ALA A 450 -20.30 -5.53 -7.48
N ASN A 451 -20.13 -6.77 -7.96
CA ASN A 451 -18.80 -7.40 -8.01
C ASN A 451 -17.82 -6.63 -8.90
N ALA A 452 -18.26 -6.10 -10.03
CA ALA A 452 -17.42 -5.33 -10.94
C ALA A 452 -17.02 -3.97 -10.34
N ILE A 453 -17.95 -3.30 -9.64
CA ILE A 453 -17.71 -2.04 -8.90
C ILE A 453 -16.69 -2.29 -7.79
N LEU A 454 -16.89 -3.32 -6.96
CA LEU A 454 -16.02 -3.69 -5.87
C LEU A 454 -14.61 -4.04 -6.37
N SER A 455 -14.52 -4.87 -7.41
CA SER A 455 -13.24 -5.23 -8.04
C SER A 455 -12.51 -3.98 -8.55
N ARG A 456 -13.23 -3.05 -9.19
CA ARG A 456 -12.64 -1.79 -9.65
C ARG A 456 -12.07 -0.95 -8.50
N ILE A 457 -12.81 -0.83 -7.40
CA ILE A 457 -12.36 -0.08 -6.21
C ILE A 457 -11.16 -0.79 -5.58
N LYS A 458 -11.18 -2.12 -5.43
CA LYS A 458 -10.05 -2.92 -4.90
C LYS A 458 -8.80 -2.75 -5.76
N ILE A 459 -8.91 -2.80 -7.09
CA ILE A 459 -7.78 -2.53 -8.01
C ILE A 459 -7.21 -1.13 -7.79
N MET A 460 -8.07 -0.11 -7.69
CA MET A 460 -7.62 1.28 -7.51
C MET A 460 -6.94 1.51 -6.15
N SER A 461 -7.28 0.74 -5.13
CA SER A 461 -6.74 0.81 -3.78
C SER A 461 -5.66 -0.22 -3.46
N ASN A 462 -5.26 -1.02 -4.47
CA ASN A 462 -4.25 -2.10 -4.35
C ASN A 462 -4.62 -3.15 -3.28
N LEU A 463 -5.91 -3.54 -3.26
CA LEU A 463 -6.47 -4.57 -2.39
C LEU A 463 -6.63 -5.90 -3.13
N ASP A 464 -6.67 -7.00 -2.40
CA ASP A 464 -6.90 -8.33 -2.95
C ASP A 464 -8.36 -8.48 -3.42
N ILE A 465 -8.54 -8.74 -4.71
CA ILE A 465 -9.86 -8.92 -5.34
C ILE A 465 -10.48 -10.27 -4.94
N ALA A 466 -9.65 -11.29 -4.76
CA ALA A 466 -10.10 -12.65 -4.47
C ALA A 466 -10.56 -12.81 -3.00
N GLU A 467 -9.95 -12.05 -2.07
CA GLU A 467 -10.35 -12.10 -0.66
C GLU A 467 -11.60 -11.24 -0.41
N LYS A 468 -12.69 -11.92 0.00
CA LYS A 468 -14.02 -11.31 0.27
C LYS A 468 -14.50 -11.56 1.71
N ARG A 469 -13.75 -12.31 2.51
CA ARG A 469 -14.15 -12.78 3.84
C ARG A 469 -13.58 -11.93 4.96
N LEU A 470 -12.51 -11.19 4.67
CA LEU A 470 -11.79 -10.36 5.64
C LEU A 470 -11.88 -8.89 5.26
N PRO A 471 -12.01 -7.99 6.25
CA PRO A 471 -11.88 -6.56 6.01
C PRO A 471 -10.51 -6.21 5.42
N GLN A 472 -10.49 -5.29 4.47
CA GLN A 472 -9.25 -4.80 3.87
C GLN A 472 -9.21 -3.28 3.90
N ASP A 473 -8.03 -2.71 4.15
CA ASP A 473 -7.77 -1.27 4.15
C ASP A 473 -6.79 -0.88 3.06
N GLY A 474 -7.08 0.17 2.30
CA GLY A 474 -6.23 0.66 1.23
C GLY A 474 -6.31 2.17 1.03
N LYS A 475 -5.54 2.67 0.07
CA LYS A 475 -5.54 4.10 -0.30
C LYS A 475 -5.65 4.24 -1.83
N ILE A 476 -6.45 5.20 -2.30
CA ILE A 476 -6.54 5.58 -3.71
C ILE A 476 -5.95 6.99 -3.84
N LYS A 477 -4.99 7.16 -4.73
CA LYS A 477 -4.57 8.48 -5.21
C LYS A 477 -5.26 8.76 -6.52
N PHE A 478 -6.35 9.53 -6.45
CA PHE A 478 -7.18 9.82 -7.62
C PHE A 478 -6.62 11.02 -8.39
N LYS A 479 -6.32 10.78 -9.67
CA LYS A 479 -5.80 11.82 -10.56
C LYS A 479 -6.49 11.72 -11.91
N ARG A 480 -7.22 12.76 -12.30
CA ARG A 480 -7.88 12.90 -13.61
C ARG A 480 -7.67 14.30 -14.16
N LYS A 481 -7.70 14.45 -15.48
CA LYS A 481 -7.57 15.75 -16.14
C LYS A 481 -8.79 16.61 -15.79
N GLY A 482 -8.58 17.87 -15.39
CA GLY A 482 -9.67 18.79 -15.02
C GLY A 482 -10.20 18.64 -13.57
N VAL A 483 -9.63 17.73 -12.77
CA VAL A 483 -9.97 17.58 -11.35
C VAL A 483 -8.71 17.69 -10.51
N PRO A 484 -8.71 18.42 -9.39
CA PRO A 484 -7.60 18.41 -8.45
C PRO A 484 -7.28 16.99 -8.02
N THR A 485 -6.00 16.67 -7.85
CA THR A 485 -5.60 15.37 -7.31
C THR A 485 -6.01 15.29 -5.84
N PHE A 486 -6.73 14.23 -5.47
CA PHE A 486 -7.09 13.97 -4.07
C PHE A 486 -6.86 12.50 -3.71
N GLU A 487 -6.77 12.23 -2.43
CA GLU A 487 -6.54 10.90 -1.90
C GLU A 487 -7.78 10.41 -1.14
N LEU A 488 -8.03 9.09 -1.21
CA LEU A 488 -9.09 8.44 -0.46
C LEU A 488 -8.51 7.28 0.34
N ARG A 489 -8.99 7.14 1.57
CA ARG A 489 -8.83 5.92 2.36
C ARG A 489 -10.01 5.00 2.06
N VAL A 490 -9.74 3.75 1.74
CA VAL A 490 -10.74 2.74 1.38
C VAL A 490 -10.75 1.65 2.44
N ALA A 491 -11.93 1.29 2.91
CA ALA A 491 -12.15 0.12 3.74
C ALA A 491 -13.22 -0.75 3.09
N THR A 492 -12.95 -2.05 2.94
CA THR A 492 -13.94 -3.04 2.52
C THR A 492 -14.34 -3.90 3.71
N LEU A 493 -15.62 -4.18 3.86
CA LEU A 493 -16.17 -4.94 4.97
C LEU A 493 -17.12 -6.02 4.46
N PRO A 494 -16.87 -7.31 4.77
CA PRO A 494 -17.79 -8.37 4.42
C PRO A 494 -19.10 -8.23 5.20
N THR A 495 -20.23 -8.44 4.51
CA THR A 495 -21.56 -8.44 5.09
C THR A 495 -22.13 -9.84 5.19
N ALA A 496 -23.20 -10.02 6.02
CA ALA A 496 -23.79 -11.32 6.29
C ALA A 496 -24.28 -12.07 5.04
N ASP A 497 -24.62 -11.33 3.98
CA ASP A 497 -25.14 -11.89 2.71
C ASP A 497 -24.04 -12.38 1.75
N GLY A 498 -22.78 -12.41 2.20
CA GLY A 498 -21.63 -12.73 1.33
C GLY A 498 -21.36 -11.64 0.27
N GLN A 499 -21.81 -10.42 0.55
CA GLN A 499 -21.45 -9.20 -0.17
C GLN A 499 -20.34 -8.47 0.59
N GLU A 500 -19.82 -7.40 0.02
CA GLU A 500 -18.87 -6.51 0.70
C GLU A 500 -19.35 -5.07 0.56
N ASP A 501 -19.43 -4.36 1.66
CA ASP A 501 -19.60 -2.91 1.66
C ASP A 501 -18.25 -2.22 1.48
N VAL A 502 -18.24 -1.07 0.83
CA VAL A 502 -17.05 -0.22 0.73
C VAL A 502 -17.35 1.16 1.30
N VAL A 503 -16.44 1.61 2.15
CA VAL A 503 -16.41 2.98 2.64
C VAL A 503 -15.13 3.66 2.14
N MET A 504 -15.28 4.77 1.43
CA MET A 504 -14.16 5.56 0.92
C MET A 504 -14.20 6.95 1.54
N ARG A 505 -13.21 7.27 2.40
CA ARG A 505 -13.07 8.59 3.01
C ARG A 505 -12.19 9.48 2.14
N ILE A 506 -12.70 10.64 1.76
CA ILE A 506 -11.94 11.65 1.02
C ILE A 506 -11.03 12.39 2.01
N LEU A 507 -9.72 12.35 1.77
CA LEU A 507 -8.74 13.06 2.58
C LEU A 507 -8.66 14.53 2.12
N ALA A 508 -8.51 15.43 3.08
CA ALA A 508 -8.46 16.86 2.79
C ALA A 508 -7.26 17.21 1.89
N THR A 509 -7.54 17.87 0.78
CA THR A 509 -6.51 18.34 -0.17
C THR A 509 -6.05 19.76 0.11
N SER A 510 -6.84 20.54 0.85
CA SER A 510 -6.49 21.88 1.31
C SER A 510 -5.64 21.77 2.57
N GLY A 511 -4.59 22.58 2.67
CA GLY A 511 -3.76 22.70 3.87
C GLY A 511 -4.59 23.07 5.11
N ALA A 512 -3.94 23.15 6.27
CA ALA A 512 -4.61 23.51 7.52
C ALA A 512 -5.31 24.88 7.40
N MET A 513 -6.50 24.96 7.97
CA MET A 513 -7.24 26.21 8.10
C MET A 513 -6.45 27.17 9.02
N LYS A 514 -6.66 28.47 8.85
CA LYS A 514 -6.14 29.46 9.80
C LYS A 514 -6.89 29.35 11.12
N LEU A 515 -6.22 29.70 12.21
CA LEU A 515 -6.80 29.61 13.55
C LEU A 515 -8.01 30.56 13.70
N GLU A 516 -7.95 31.75 13.05
CA GLU A 516 -9.01 32.73 13.03
C GLU A 516 -10.30 32.25 12.32
N ASP A 517 -10.16 31.31 11.36
CA ASP A 517 -11.28 30.75 10.59
C ASP A 517 -12.04 29.63 11.35
N MET A 518 -11.52 29.21 12.52
CA MET A 518 -12.09 28.12 13.31
C MET A 518 -13.42 28.46 13.99
N SER A 519 -13.91 29.69 13.85
CA SER A 519 -15.15 30.16 14.47
C SER A 519 -15.10 30.18 16.01
N LEU A 520 -13.91 30.37 16.59
CA LEU A 520 -13.72 30.57 18.02
C LEU A 520 -14.28 31.93 18.44
N THR A 521 -14.74 32.05 19.70
CA THR A 521 -14.99 33.35 20.28
C THR A 521 -13.66 34.09 20.55
N ASP A 522 -13.66 35.44 20.59
CA ASP A 522 -12.45 36.23 20.79
C ASP A 522 -11.67 35.77 22.04
N ARG A 523 -12.36 35.51 23.16
CA ARG A 523 -11.78 34.96 24.40
C ARG A 523 -11.07 33.62 24.15
N ASN A 524 -11.74 32.71 23.43
CA ASN A 524 -11.19 31.38 23.19
C ASN A 524 -9.99 31.44 22.23
N LEU A 525 -10.06 32.30 21.21
CA LEU A 525 -8.96 32.56 20.30
C LEU A 525 -7.73 33.10 21.04
N GLU A 526 -7.90 34.17 21.82
CA GLU A 526 -6.81 34.75 22.65
C GLU A 526 -6.21 33.71 23.63
N ALA A 527 -7.05 32.87 24.22
CA ALA A 527 -6.57 31.81 25.14
C ALA A 527 -5.72 30.76 24.43
N ILE A 528 -6.12 30.35 23.21
CA ILE A 528 -5.34 29.40 22.40
C ILE A 528 -4.05 30.06 21.91
N GLU A 529 -4.09 31.27 21.37
CA GLU A 529 -2.90 32.03 20.91
C GLU A 529 -1.88 32.20 22.05
N ARG A 530 -2.36 32.51 23.24
CA ARG A 530 -1.53 32.62 24.45
C ARG A 530 -0.93 31.23 24.83
N ALA A 531 -1.69 30.17 24.69
CA ALA A 531 -1.21 28.81 25.02
C ALA A 531 -0.17 28.32 24.01
N VAL A 532 -0.40 28.48 22.71
CA VAL A 532 0.52 28.05 21.64
C VAL A 532 1.80 28.87 21.57
N SER A 533 1.79 30.08 22.15
CA SER A 533 2.97 30.95 22.28
C SER A 533 3.88 30.54 23.44
N LYS A 534 3.44 29.60 24.30
CA LYS A 534 4.30 29.10 25.41
C LYS A 534 5.40 28.20 24.87
N PRO A 535 6.59 28.22 25.47
CA PRO A 535 7.68 27.33 25.05
C PRO A 535 7.45 25.87 25.41
N TYR A 536 6.62 25.58 26.40
CA TYR A 536 6.31 24.22 26.85
C TYR A 536 4.94 24.16 27.53
N GLY A 537 4.39 22.96 27.62
CA GLY A 537 3.13 22.67 28.28
C GLY A 537 2.23 21.75 27.43
N LEU A 538 1.07 21.45 27.95
CA LEU A 538 0.11 20.51 27.34
C LEU A 538 -1.17 21.23 26.92
N ILE A 539 -1.49 21.11 25.63
CA ILE A 539 -2.72 21.62 24.98
C ILE A 539 -3.57 20.43 24.52
N LEU A 540 -4.81 20.38 24.95
CA LEU A 540 -5.71 19.27 24.65
C LEU A 540 -6.91 19.76 23.83
N CYS A 541 -7.24 19.01 22.75
CA CYS A 541 -8.46 19.20 21.98
C CYS A 541 -9.32 17.93 22.10
N VAL A 542 -10.53 18.06 22.67
CA VAL A 542 -11.33 16.90 23.05
C VAL A 542 -12.73 16.89 22.42
N GLY A 543 -13.30 15.69 22.30
CA GLY A 543 -14.63 15.51 21.72
C GLY A 543 -14.76 14.15 21.04
N PRO A 544 -15.96 13.74 20.59
CA PRO A 544 -16.18 12.50 19.88
C PRO A 544 -15.50 12.48 18.50
N THR A 545 -15.54 11.32 17.86
CA THR A 545 -15.11 11.18 16.47
C THR A 545 -15.90 12.11 15.57
N GLY A 546 -15.22 12.79 14.64
CA GLY A 546 -15.85 13.71 13.68
C GLY A 546 -16.16 15.10 14.28
N SER A 547 -15.70 15.44 15.49
CA SER A 547 -15.88 16.79 16.06
C SER A 547 -14.87 17.84 15.52
N GLY A 548 -13.93 17.46 14.65
CA GLY A 548 -12.98 18.38 14.03
C GLY A 548 -11.67 18.58 14.81
N LYS A 549 -11.37 17.72 15.80
CA LYS A 549 -10.14 17.82 16.63
C LYS A 549 -8.86 17.93 15.80
N THR A 550 -8.68 17.02 14.84
CA THR A 550 -7.52 16.99 13.95
C THR A 550 -7.34 18.32 13.22
N THR A 551 -8.44 18.87 12.65
CA THR A 551 -8.43 20.17 11.96
C THR A 551 -7.98 21.28 12.89
N THR A 552 -8.50 21.32 14.12
CA THR A 552 -8.16 22.35 15.13
C THR A 552 -6.70 22.27 15.55
N LEU A 553 -6.19 21.06 15.83
CA LEU A 553 -4.77 20.88 16.16
C LEU A 553 -3.86 21.28 15.00
N HIS A 554 -4.21 20.86 13.77
CA HIS A 554 -3.43 21.25 12.60
C HIS A 554 -3.49 22.76 12.33
N SER A 555 -4.61 23.44 12.65
CA SER A 555 -4.71 24.90 12.56
C SER A 555 -3.82 25.58 13.61
N ALA A 556 -3.79 25.07 14.83
CA ALA A 556 -2.90 25.56 15.88
C ALA A 556 -1.42 25.34 15.53
N LEU A 557 -1.08 24.16 15.00
CA LEU A 557 0.27 23.89 14.52
C LEU A 557 0.66 24.79 13.34
N HIS A 558 -0.26 25.04 12.41
CA HIS A 558 -0.02 25.93 11.28
C HIS A 558 0.31 27.36 11.73
N HIS A 559 -0.37 27.83 12.77
CA HIS A 559 -0.14 29.18 13.35
C HIS A 559 1.28 29.34 13.91
N ILE A 560 1.88 28.26 14.44
CA ILE A 560 3.22 28.28 15.04
C ILE A 560 4.32 27.66 14.18
N ASN A 561 3.99 27.18 12.98
CA ASN A 561 4.93 26.51 12.08
C ASN A 561 5.83 27.51 11.36
N THR A 562 6.96 27.82 12.00
CA THR A 562 8.02 28.68 11.44
C THR A 562 9.29 27.85 11.17
N PRO A 563 10.23 28.33 10.32
CA PRO A 563 11.46 27.61 10.03
C PRO A 563 12.34 27.32 11.26
N GLU A 564 12.20 28.11 12.31
CA GLU A 564 12.97 28.01 13.56
C GLU A 564 12.43 26.95 14.50
N ARG A 565 11.20 26.46 14.29
CA ARG A 565 10.56 25.45 15.15
C ARG A 565 10.54 24.08 14.52
N LYS A 566 11.01 23.10 15.25
CA LYS A 566 10.99 21.69 14.86
C LYS A 566 9.75 21.00 15.43
N ILE A 567 8.79 20.70 14.53
CA ILE A 567 7.50 20.14 14.89
C ILE A 567 7.41 18.69 14.43
N TRP A 568 7.17 17.77 15.38
CA TRP A 568 6.93 16.35 15.10
C TRP A 568 5.48 15.98 15.43
N THR A 569 4.86 15.17 14.57
CA THR A 569 3.52 14.65 14.81
C THR A 569 3.47 13.13 14.70
N ALA A 570 2.75 12.48 15.62
CA ALA A 570 2.41 11.07 15.56
C ALA A 570 0.91 10.94 15.31
N GLU A 571 0.49 10.29 14.22
CA GLU A 571 -0.90 10.29 13.75
C GLU A 571 -1.35 8.88 13.32
N ASP A 572 -2.63 8.57 13.46
CA ASP A 572 -3.21 7.27 13.10
C ASP A 572 -4.51 7.41 12.30
N PRO A 573 -4.41 7.55 10.95
CA PRO A 573 -3.26 7.90 10.14
C PRO A 573 -3.06 9.43 9.98
N VAL A 574 -2.09 9.84 9.15
CA VAL A 574 -1.94 11.25 8.73
C VAL A 574 -3.11 11.63 7.82
N GLU A 575 -3.96 12.57 8.29
CA GLU A 575 -5.12 13.08 7.54
C GLU A 575 -4.80 14.38 6.78
N ILE A 576 -4.00 15.26 7.37
CA ILE A 576 -3.66 16.58 6.82
C ILE A 576 -2.14 16.68 6.71
N SER A 577 -1.62 16.72 5.49
CA SER A 577 -0.20 16.94 5.27
C SER A 577 0.14 18.43 5.28
N GLN A 578 1.13 18.83 6.09
CA GLN A 578 1.60 20.21 6.16
C GLN A 578 3.09 20.32 5.88
N LEU A 579 3.46 21.25 5.02
CA LEU A 579 4.86 21.59 4.80
C LEU A 579 5.48 22.14 6.10
N GLY A 580 6.69 21.70 6.43
CA GLY A 580 7.40 22.10 7.66
C GLY A 580 7.21 21.12 8.82
N LEU A 581 6.14 20.35 8.87
CA LEU A 581 5.94 19.32 9.90
C LEU A 581 6.68 18.01 9.55
N ARG A 582 7.13 17.30 10.57
CA ARG A 582 7.63 15.93 10.48
C ARG A 582 6.55 14.99 11.01
N GLN A 583 5.80 14.39 10.10
CA GLN A 583 4.62 13.59 10.41
C GLN A 583 4.93 12.11 10.33
N VAL A 584 4.69 11.37 11.43
CA VAL A 584 4.92 9.93 11.54
C VAL A 584 3.57 9.23 11.67
N GLU A 585 3.31 8.28 10.78
CA GLU A 585 2.10 7.46 10.82
C GLU A 585 2.31 6.25 11.74
N VAL A 586 1.39 6.01 12.65
CA VAL A 586 1.35 4.81 13.52
C VAL A 586 1.19 3.55 12.65
N LYS A 587 1.94 2.50 12.96
CA LYS A 587 1.91 1.21 12.27
C LYS A 587 1.91 0.07 13.28
N ASN A 588 0.77 -0.21 13.87
CA ASN A 588 0.62 -1.23 14.92
C ASN A 588 1.09 -2.63 14.47
N LYS A 589 0.98 -2.95 13.16
CA LYS A 589 1.44 -4.24 12.59
C LYS A 589 2.92 -4.53 12.82
N ILE A 590 3.74 -3.48 12.92
CA ILE A 590 5.18 -3.58 13.17
C ILE A 590 5.57 -3.07 14.57
N GLY A 591 4.60 -2.89 15.47
CA GLY A 591 4.82 -2.39 16.82
C GLY A 591 5.21 -0.91 16.91
N LEU A 592 4.94 -0.12 15.88
CA LEU A 592 5.16 1.33 15.87
C LEU A 592 3.89 2.04 16.36
N ASP A 593 3.69 2.08 17.68
CA ASP A 593 2.59 2.73 18.39
C ASP A 593 2.93 4.17 18.83
N PHE A 594 1.94 4.87 19.41
CA PHE A 594 2.13 6.25 19.88
C PHE A 594 3.23 6.36 20.93
N ALA A 595 3.27 5.48 21.91
CA ALA A 595 4.24 5.52 23.00
C ALA A 595 5.69 5.34 22.48
N ARG A 596 5.88 4.41 21.56
CA ARG A 596 7.19 4.16 20.93
C ARG A 596 7.65 5.34 20.08
N ILE A 597 6.74 5.93 19.31
CA ILE A 597 7.02 7.14 18.49
C ILE A 597 7.40 8.30 19.41
N MET A 598 6.63 8.54 20.48
CA MET A 598 6.89 9.60 21.43
C MET A 598 8.28 9.50 22.09
N ARG A 599 8.69 8.30 22.50
CA ARG A 599 10.05 8.08 23.04
C ARG A 599 11.14 8.39 22.01
N ALA A 600 10.88 8.17 20.72
CA ALA A 600 11.81 8.55 19.66
C ALA A 600 11.86 10.07 19.47
N PHE A 601 10.71 10.76 19.55
CA PHE A 601 10.65 12.21 19.43
C PHE A 601 11.48 12.92 20.50
N LEU A 602 11.44 12.47 21.74
CA LEU A 602 12.25 13.05 22.83
C LEU A 602 13.77 13.01 22.57
N ARG A 603 14.22 12.23 21.59
CA ARG A 603 15.63 12.17 21.15
C ARG A 603 15.85 12.84 19.78
N ALA A 604 14.79 13.42 19.18
CA ALA A 604 14.82 14.02 17.85
C ALA A 604 14.85 15.55 17.88
N ASP A 605 15.17 16.14 19.03
CA ASP A 605 15.30 17.58 19.27
C ASP A 605 14.04 18.38 18.83
N PRO A 606 12.83 18.03 19.33
CA PRO A 606 11.62 18.74 18.99
C PRO A 606 11.41 19.99 19.85
N ASP A 607 10.86 21.05 19.27
CA ASP A 607 10.27 22.16 20.04
C ASP A 607 8.79 21.86 20.34
N VAL A 608 8.11 21.23 19.37
CA VAL A 608 6.68 20.97 19.45
C VAL A 608 6.41 19.50 19.09
N ILE A 609 5.57 18.86 19.86
CA ILE A 609 5.13 17.47 19.65
C ILE A 609 3.61 17.44 19.56
N MET A 610 3.05 16.79 18.54
CA MET A 610 1.63 16.47 18.47
C MET A 610 1.43 14.96 18.50
N VAL A 611 0.59 14.50 19.41
CA VAL A 611 0.15 13.10 19.51
C VAL A 611 -1.30 13.04 19.11
N GLY A 612 -1.61 12.26 18.07
CA GLY A 612 -2.97 12.17 17.55
C GLY A 612 -4.01 11.92 18.63
N GLU A 613 -3.72 11.04 19.57
CA GLU A 613 -4.58 10.82 20.75
C GLU A 613 -3.81 10.16 21.92
N MET A 614 -4.29 10.42 23.13
CA MET A 614 -3.87 9.77 24.39
C MET A 614 -4.94 8.80 24.84
N ARG A 615 -4.78 7.50 24.53
CA ARG A 615 -5.74 6.43 24.90
C ARG A 615 -5.38 5.73 26.19
N ASP A 616 -4.13 5.72 26.57
CA ASP A 616 -3.56 4.92 27.65
C ASP A 616 -2.63 5.75 28.52
N TYR A 617 -2.36 5.20 29.71
CA TYR A 617 -1.50 5.82 30.72
C TYR A 617 -0.09 6.10 30.18
N GLU A 618 0.47 5.16 29.42
CA GLU A 618 1.84 5.25 28.95
C GLU A 618 2.04 6.46 28.01
N THR A 619 1.19 6.57 27.00
CA THR A 619 1.22 7.70 26.05
C THR A 619 0.96 9.03 26.77
N ALA A 620 -0.01 9.07 27.68
CA ALA A 620 -0.34 10.27 28.45
C ALA A 620 0.79 10.69 29.38
N SER A 621 1.43 9.74 30.07
CA SER A 621 2.56 9.99 30.98
C SER A 621 3.78 10.56 30.22
N ILE A 622 4.12 9.97 29.06
CA ILE A 622 5.22 10.49 28.22
C ILE A 622 4.89 11.91 27.71
N GLY A 623 3.64 12.19 27.35
CA GLY A 623 3.21 13.52 26.93
C GLY A 623 3.33 14.58 28.02
N VAL A 624 2.97 14.24 29.27
CA VAL A 624 3.14 15.11 30.43
C VAL A 624 4.63 15.32 30.71
N GLU A 625 5.43 14.26 30.69
CA GLU A 625 6.89 14.34 30.91
C GLU A 625 7.56 15.22 29.85
N ALA A 626 7.21 15.04 28.58
CA ALA A 626 7.68 15.88 27.48
C ALA A 626 7.36 17.37 27.75
N SER A 627 6.13 17.64 28.22
CA SER A 627 5.69 18.99 28.55
C SER A 627 6.51 19.60 29.67
N LEU A 628 6.90 18.83 30.68
CA LEU A 628 7.71 19.31 31.83
C LEU A 628 9.19 19.46 31.46
N THR A 629 9.66 18.74 30.47
CA THR A 629 11.07 18.78 29.99
C THR A 629 11.31 19.84 28.91
N GLY A 630 10.35 20.72 28.64
CA GLY A 630 10.56 21.89 27.79
C GLY A 630 9.88 21.86 26.43
N HIS A 631 9.00 20.89 26.16
CA HIS A 631 8.32 20.78 24.86
C HIS A 631 6.86 21.24 24.93
N LEU A 632 6.38 21.88 23.88
CA LEU A 632 4.96 22.17 23.70
C LEU A 632 4.25 20.93 23.10
N VAL A 633 3.35 20.34 23.89
CA VAL A 633 2.68 19.09 23.52
C VAL A 633 1.21 19.33 23.18
N PHE A 634 0.78 18.83 22.03
CA PHE A 634 -0.61 18.81 21.60
C PHE A 634 -1.15 17.38 21.59
N SER A 635 -2.40 17.19 22.04
CA SER A 635 -3.04 15.90 21.88
C SER A 635 -4.56 15.98 21.88
N THR A 636 -5.19 14.81 21.59
CA THR A 636 -6.64 14.64 21.69
C THR A 636 -7.04 13.57 22.69
N LEU A 637 -8.27 13.69 23.19
CA LEU A 637 -8.98 12.65 23.95
C LEU A 637 -10.44 12.56 23.50
N HIS A 638 -11.10 11.47 23.87
CA HIS A 638 -12.52 11.24 23.65
C HIS A 638 -13.33 11.48 24.93
N THR A 639 -13.36 12.73 25.39
CA THR A 639 -14.20 13.19 26.50
C THR A 639 -15.24 14.17 25.99
N ASN A 640 -16.32 14.41 26.75
CA ASN A 640 -17.44 15.22 26.32
C ASN A 640 -17.31 16.69 26.70
N SER A 641 -16.57 17.01 27.73
CA SER A 641 -16.35 18.37 28.24
C SER A 641 -14.90 18.60 28.64
N ALA A 642 -14.53 19.88 28.79
CA ALA A 642 -13.19 20.26 29.20
C ALA A 642 -12.87 19.86 30.65
N PRO A 643 -13.74 20.04 31.64
CA PRO A 643 -13.53 19.56 33.03
C PRO A 643 -13.42 18.04 33.14
N GLU A 644 -14.27 17.28 32.43
CA GLU A 644 -14.23 15.80 32.40
C GLU A 644 -12.87 15.28 31.90
N THR A 645 -12.22 16.01 31.01
CA THR A 645 -10.90 15.64 30.51
C THR A 645 -9.85 15.57 31.61
N VAL A 646 -9.90 16.51 32.55
CA VAL A 646 -8.97 16.54 33.68
C VAL A 646 -9.17 15.31 34.55
N THR A 647 -10.39 15.03 34.96
CA THR A 647 -10.69 13.85 35.79
C THR A 647 -10.33 12.56 35.05
N ARG A 648 -10.62 12.45 33.78
CA ARG A 648 -10.26 11.29 32.96
C ARG A 648 -8.75 11.01 32.94
N LEU A 649 -7.92 12.04 32.80
CA LEU A 649 -6.45 11.89 32.83
C LEU A 649 -5.94 11.51 34.23
N LEU A 650 -6.54 12.04 35.27
CA LEU A 650 -6.23 11.64 36.64
C LEU A 650 -6.64 10.17 36.91
N ASP A 651 -7.84 9.75 36.43
CA ASP A 651 -8.32 8.37 36.55
C ASP A 651 -7.46 7.37 35.76
N MET A 652 -6.81 7.81 34.67
CA MET A 652 -5.82 7.02 33.96
C MET A 652 -4.53 6.81 34.76
N GLY A 653 -4.36 7.49 35.91
CA GLY A 653 -3.22 7.34 36.81
C GLY A 653 -2.15 8.43 36.72
N LEU A 654 -2.38 9.52 35.96
CA LEU A 654 -1.41 10.61 35.89
C LEU A 654 -1.20 11.26 37.26
N ASN A 655 0.07 11.61 37.55
CA ASN A 655 0.39 12.33 38.78
C ASN A 655 -0.21 13.74 38.76
N PRO A 656 -1.08 14.12 39.74
CA PRO A 656 -1.77 15.40 39.76
C PRO A 656 -0.83 16.63 39.77
N LEU A 657 0.33 16.52 40.43
CA LEU A 657 1.30 17.61 40.45
C LEU A 657 1.91 17.84 39.08
N ASN A 658 2.44 16.77 38.47
CA ASN A 658 3.06 16.84 37.15
C ASN A 658 2.06 17.29 36.09
N PHE A 659 0.86 16.71 36.09
CA PHE A 659 -0.18 17.09 35.14
C PHE A 659 -0.59 18.55 35.30
N SER A 660 -0.81 19.04 36.52
CA SER A 660 -1.18 20.44 36.72
C SER A 660 -0.13 21.42 36.26
N ASP A 661 1.16 21.10 36.44
CA ASP A 661 2.26 21.98 36.02
C ASP A 661 2.38 22.02 34.49
N ALA A 662 2.18 20.88 33.83
CA ALA A 662 2.16 20.76 32.37
C ALA A 662 0.92 21.43 31.72
N PHE A 663 -0.22 21.45 32.39
CA PHE A 663 -1.52 21.84 31.85
C PHE A 663 -1.57 23.30 31.41
N LEU A 664 -1.96 23.57 30.14
CA LEU A 664 -2.18 24.91 29.60
C LEU A 664 -3.65 25.17 29.31
N VAL A 665 -4.29 24.34 28.49
CA VAL A 665 -5.68 24.54 28.04
C VAL A 665 -6.29 23.23 27.57
N VAL A 666 -7.59 23.07 27.82
CA VAL A 666 -8.45 22.05 27.18
C VAL A 666 -9.54 22.73 26.37
N LEU A 667 -9.68 22.36 25.12
CA LEU A 667 -10.72 22.77 24.21
C LEU A 667 -11.65 21.58 23.92
N ALA A 668 -12.85 21.55 24.46
CA ALA A 668 -13.88 20.63 24.03
C ALA A 668 -14.62 21.19 22.81
N GLN A 669 -14.90 20.35 21.83
CA GLN A 669 -15.40 20.75 20.53
C GLN A 669 -16.46 19.81 19.98
N ARG A 670 -17.47 20.40 19.30
CA ARG A 670 -18.43 19.69 18.43
C ARG A 670 -18.58 20.46 17.11
N LEU A 671 -19.14 19.80 16.10
CA LEU A 671 -19.47 20.44 14.83
C LEU A 671 -20.97 20.51 14.64
N ILE A 672 -21.47 21.71 14.34
CA ILE A 672 -22.83 21.99 13.89
C ILE A 672 -22.83 22.37 12.41
N ARG A 673 -23.93 22.09 11.70
CA ARG A 673 -24.07 22.51 10.30
C ARG A 673 -24.35 24.01 10.23
N ARG A 674 -23.78 24.66 9.24
CA ARG A 674 -24.07 26.06 8.94
C ARG A 674 -25.32 26.16 8.09
N LEU A 675 -26.21 27.09 8.40
CA LEU A 675 -27.33 27.44 7.53
C LEU A 675 -26.80 27.91 6.16
N CYS A 676 -27.43 27.46 5.10
CA CYS A 676 -27.09 27.86 3.76
C CYS A 676 -27.39 29.34 3.57
N LYS A 677 -26.34 30.12 3.29
CA LYS A 677 -26.46 31.57 3.13
C LYS A 677 -27.47 32.00 2.03
N ASN A 678 -27.68 31.11 1.04
CA ASN A 678 -28.48 31.38 -0.14
C ASN A 678 -29.99 31.16 0.08
N CYS A 679 -30.37 30.27 1.00
CA CYS A 679 -31.77 29.91 1.18
C CYS A 679 -32.26 29.99 2.63
N ARG A 680 -31.40 30.31 3.60
CA ARG A 680 -31.88 30.52 4.98
C ARG A 680 -32.96 31.57 5.02
N LYS A 681 -34.03 31.32 5.77
CA LYS A 681 -35.16 32.23 5.91
C LYS A 681 -35.12 32.90 7.30
N GLU A 682 -35.21 34.21 7.32
CA GLU A 682 -35.39 34.97 8.53
C GLU A 682 -36.77 34.75 9.12
N TYR A 683 -36.86 34.61 10.43
CA TYR A 683 -38.15 34.59 11.17
C TYR A 683 -37.99 35.23 12.54
N HIS A 684 -39.11 35.59 13.17
CA HIS A 684 -39.16 36.13 14.51
C HIS A 684 -39.61 35.04 15.48
N PRO A 685 -38.78 34.67 16.49
CA PRO A 685 -39.16 33.62 17.42
C PRO A 685 -40.35 34.05 18.29
N SER A 686 -41.18 33.09 18.68
CA SER A 686 -42.22 33.34 19.69
C SER A 686 -41.60 33.60 21.06
N ARG A 687 -42.37 34.12 21.97
CA ARG A 687 -41.91 34.36 23.35
C ARG A 687 -41.50 33.02 24.01
N GLU A 688 -42.29 31.98 23.78
CA GLU A 688 -42.06 30.62 24.31
C GLU A 688 -40.73 30.05 23.77
N GLU A 689 -40.50 30.15 22.44
CA GLU A 689 -39.23 29.68 21.82
C GLU A 689 -38.01 30.43 22.36
N PHE A 690 -38.16 31.75 22.59
CA PHE A 690 -37.10 32.53 23.20
C PHE A 690 -36.81 32.11 24.64
N ASP A 691 -37.86 31.87 25.43
CA ASP A 691 -37.74 31.46 26.85
C ASP A 691 -37.10 30.06 26.93
N GLU A 692 -37.40 29.09 26.01
CA GLU A 692 -36.70 27.83 25.87
C GLU A 692 -35.20 28.02 25.58
N ILE A 693 -34.84 28.94 24.70
CA ILE A 693 -33.42 29.21 24.39
C ILE A 693 -32.72 29.81 25.63
N VAL A 694 -33.38 30.63 26.40
CA VAL A 694 -32.88 31.19 27.67
C VAL A 694 -32.67 30.10 28.70
N ASP A 695 -33.58 29.15 28.80
CA ASP A 695 -33.46 27.98 29.71
C ASP A 695 -32.27 27.06 29.27
N ASP A 696 -32.15 26.76 27.99
CA ASP A 696 -31.00 25.99 27.45
C ASP A 696 -29.66 26.69 27.71
N TYR A 697 -29.60 28.01 27.66
CA TYR A 697 -28.41 28.82 27.96
C TYR A 697 -28.10 28.88 29.47
N GLY A 698 -29.11 28.79 30.28
CA GLY A 698 -29.09 29.03 31.72
C GLY A 698 -29.44 30.49 32.04
N VAL A 699 -30.57 30.68 32.70
CA VAL A 699 -31.24 32.00 32.92
C VAL A 699 -30.28 33.07 33.48
N ASP A 700 -29.44 32.73 34.46
CA ASP A 700 -28.56 33.70 35.12
C ASP A 700 -27.35 34.07 34.24
N ASP A 701 -26.85 33.17 33.42
CA ASP A 701 -25.76 33.46 32.47
C ASP A 701 -26.28 34.24 31.25
N PHE A 702 -27.53 33.94 30.82
CA PHE A 702 -28.14 34.64 29.69
C PHE A 702 -28.32 36.12 29.95
N LYS A 703 -28.68 36.48 31.19
CA LYS A 703 -28.80 37.89 31.59
C LYS A 703 -27.52 38.72 31.34
N LYS A 704 -26.35 38.04 31.40
CA LYS A 704 -25.05 38.68 31.18
C LYS A 704 -24.78 38.98 29.71
N THR A 705 -25.50 38.34 28.76
CA THR A 705 -25.33 38.56 27.32
C THR A 705 -25.91 39.89 26.85
N GLY A 706 -26.85 40.48 27.62
CA GLY A 706 -27.56 41.70 27.26
C GLY A 706 -28.64 41.51 26.18
N ILE A 707 -28.83 40.29 25.66
CA ILE A 707 -29.86 39.93 24.67
C ILE A 707 -31.22 39.91 25.39
N GLN A 708 -32.21 40.66 24.87
CA GLN A 708 -33.59 40.69 25.39
C GLN A 708 -34.55 40.30 24.29
N TYR A 709 -35.69 39.72 24.72
CA TYR A 709 -36.77 39.46 23.79
C TYR A 709 -37.32 40.77 23.21
N SER A 710 -37.41 40.76 21.88
CA SER A 710 -38.08 41.85 21.11
C SER A 710 -38.88 41.20 19.99
N PRO A 711 -40.02 41.73 19.62
CA PRO A 711 -40.74 41.31 18.41
C PRO A 711 -39.91 41.40 17.13
N ASP A 712 -38.87 42.26 17.12
CA ASP A 712 -37.95 42.45 15.99
C ASP A 712 -36.73 41.54 16.06
N LEU A 713 -36.61 40.64 17.07
CA LEU A 713 -35.53 39.71 17.17
C LEU A 713 -35.57 38.73 15.99
N LYS A 714 -34.43 38.54 15.34
CA LYS A 714 -34.32 37.73 14.12
C LYS A 714 -33.54 36.47 14.39
N LEU A 715 -34.15 35.35 14.07
CA LEU A 715 -33.48 34.07 13.92
C LEU A 715 -33.62 33.56 12.49
N TYR A 716 -32.93 32.47 12.17
CA TYR A 716 -32.93 31.91 10.80
C TYR A 716 -33.26 30.44 10.81
N SER A 717 -34.03 29.97 9.83
CA SER A 717 -34.42 28.61 9.62
C SER A 717 -33.89 28.05 8.28
N PRO A 718 -33.59 26.72 8.19
CA PRO A 718 -33.21 26.08 6.95
C PRO A 718 -34.42 25.96 6.00
N VAL A 719 -34.22 26.17 4.68
CA VAL A 719 -35.24 25.99 3.66
C VAL A 719 -34.88 24.89 2.68
N GLY A 720 -33.74 25.03 2.00
CA GLY A 720 -33.29 24.14 0.95
C GLY A 720 -33.23 24.83 -0.42
N CYS A 721 -32.16 24.58 -1.17
CA CYS A 721 -31.96 25.02 -2.55
C CYS A 721 -30.95 24.11 -3.25
N ASP A 722 -30.73 24.26 -4.55
CA ASP A 722 -29.78 23.48 -5.33
C ASP A 722 -28.36 23.55 -4.79
N GLN A 723 -27.92 24.73 -4.29
CA GLN A 723 -26.58 24.90 -3.73
C GLN A 723 -26.29 24.08 -2.46
N CYS A 724 -27.33 23.78 -1.69
CA CYS A 724 -27.23 22.95 -0.48
C CYS A 724 -27.82 21.54 -0.69
N GLY A 725 -28.17 21.16 -1.90
CA GLY A 725 -28.77 19.86 -2.20
C GLY A 725 -30.12 19.66 -1.48
N GLY A 726 -30.91 20.72 -1.33
CA GLY A 726 -32.23 20.66 -0.69
C GLY A 726 -32.23 20.63 0.84
N THR A 727 -31.08 20.55 1.50
CA THR A 727 -30.95 20.31 2.96
C THR A 727 -31.15 21.57 3.80
N GLY A 728 -30.99 22.75 3.24
CA GLY A 728 -30.96 24.03 3.97
C GLY A 728 -29.64 24.33 4.69
N TYR A 729 -28.65 23.41 4.63
CA TYR A 729 -27.35 23.57 5.29
C TYR A 729 -26.21 23.41 4.27
N LYS A 730 -25.12 24.19 4.48
CA LYS A 730 -23.90 24.06 3.68
C LYS A 730 -22.67 24.39 4.52
N GLY A 731 -21.81 23.37 4.68
CA GLY A 731 -20.62 23.45 5.50
C GLY A 731 -20.89 23.29 7.00
N ARG A 732 -19.83 23.16 7.77
CA ARG A 732 -19.85 22.97 9.22
C ARG A 732 -19.09 24.06 9.93
N MET A 733 -19.35 24.24 11.21
CA MET A 733 -18.59 25.13 12.09
C MET A 733 -18.42 24.50 13.47
N GLY A 734 -17.34 24.85 14.16
CA GLY A 734 -17.10 24.40 15.53
C GLY A 734 -17.97 25.15 16.53
N ILE A 735 -18.40 24.45 17.55
CA ILE A 735 -18.81 25.03 18.84
C ILE A 735 -17.84 24.57 19.92
N HIS A 736 -17.51 25.44 20.85
CA HIS A 736 -16.35 25.31 21.69
C HIS A 736 -16.62 25.59 23.16
N GLU A 737 -16.03 24.74 24.01
CA GLU A 737 -15.93 24.94 25.45
C GLU A 737 -14.45 24.92 25.82
N LEU A 738 -13.91 26.04 26.29
CA LEU A 738 -12.50 26.19 26.58
C LEU A 738 -12.22 26.49 28.03
N MET A 739 -11.50 25.57 28.70
CA MET A 739 -10.99 25.74 30.05
C MET A 739 -9.51 26.11 30.02
N ASP A 740 -9.18 27.31 30.52
CA ASP A 740 -7.81 27.82 30.63
C ASP A 740 -7.11 27.26 31.87
N GLY A 741 -5.83 26.97 31.78
CA GLY A 741 -4.98 26.51 32.86
C GLY A 741 -4.58 27.64 33.82
N SER A 742 -5.56 28.33 34.38
CA SER A 742 -5.36 29.36 35.39
C SER A 742 -4.66 28.82 36.64
N LYS A 743 -4.11 29.71 37.46
CA LYS A 743 -3.49 29.31 38.72
C LYS A 743 -4.48 28.55 39.63
N GLU A 744 -5.74 28.95 39.61
CA GLU A 744 -6.75 28.31 40.43
C GLU A 744 -7.14 26.93 39.91
N ILE A 745 -7.37 26.80 38.62
CA ILE A 745 -7.62 25.50 37.97
C ILE A 745 -6.45 24.52 38.22
N LYS A 746 -5.20 24.96 38.05
CA LYS A 746 -4.01 24.16 38.39
C LYS A 746 -3.97 23.74 39.86
N ARG A 747 -4.35 24.62 40.77
CA ARG A 747 -4.44 24.31 42.20
C ARG A 747 -5.50 23.26 42.48
N MET A 748 -6.63 23.33 41.80
CA MET A 748 -7.73 22.37 41.90
C MET A 748 -7.33 21.00 41.34
N ILE A 749 -6.64 20.97 40.22
CA ILE A 749 -6.08 19.73 39.66
C ILE A 749 -5.13 19.05 40.67
N LYS A 750 -4.23 19.81 41.30
CA LYS A 750 -3.33 19.28 42.38
C LYS A 750 -4.10 18.64 43.53
N LYS A 751 -5.29 19.14 43.82
CA LYS A 751 -6.18 18.63 44.89
C LYS A 751 -7.12 17.54 44.41
N GLN A 752 -7.02 17.14 43.14
CA GLN A 752 -7.92 16.17 42.52
C GLN A 752 -9.41 16.54 42.66
N ALA A 753 -9.70 17.84 42.40
CA ALA A 753 -11.08 18.33 42.46
C ALA A 753 -11.96 17.61 41.43
N SER A 754 -13.24 17.47 41.71
CA SER A 754 -14.23 16.87 40.82
C SER A 754 -14.42 17.68 39.53
N ALA A 755 -14.92 17.04 38.47
CA ALA A 755 -15.29 17.73 37.23
C ALA A 755 -16.29 18.88 37.47
N GLU A 756 -17.24 18.71 38.43
CA GLU A 756 -18.21 19.75 38.78
C GLU A 756 -17.56 20.97 39.42
N GLU A 757 -16.62 20.76 40.36
CA GLU A 757 -15.91 21.87 41.00
C GLU A 757 -15.05 22.62 39.99
N LEU A 758 -14.36 21.89 39.09
CA LEU A 758 -13.59 22.50 37.98
C LEU A 758 -14.48 23.28 37.02
N PHE A 759 -15.67 22.74 36.68
CA PHE A 759 -16.67 23.42 35.87
C PHE A 759 -17.11 24.74 36.48
N ILE A 760 -17.50 24.73 37.74
CA ILE A 760 -17.92 25.95 38.48
C ILE A 760 -16.81 27.00 38.44
N GLN A 761 -15.57 26.60 38.68
CA GLN A 761 -14.45 27.54 38.68
C GLN A 761 -14.17 28.07 37.27
N ALA A 762 -14.15 27.20 36.24
CA ALA A 762 -13.95 27.61 34.85
C ALA A 762 -15.04 28.57 34.37
N LYS A 763 -16.29 28.34 34.76
CA LYS A 763 -17.41 29.29 34.50
C LYS A 763 -17.18 30.64 35.14
N LYS A 764 -16.69 30.70 36.37
CA LYS A 764 -16.34 31.98 37.06
C LYS A 764 -15.24 32.70 36.28
N GLU A 765 -14.34 31.98 35.61
CA GLU A 765 -13.27 32.51 34.79
C GLU A 765 -13.68 32.81 33.34
N GLY A 766 -14.97 32.73 33.02
CA GLY A 766 -15.56 33.12 31.75
C GLY A 766 -15.64 32.00 30.73
N MET A 767 -15.50 30.73 31.10
CA MET A 767 -15.76 29.60 30.22
C MET A 767 -17.25 29.58 29.82
N THR A 768 -17.53 29.45 28.52
CA THR A 768 -18.86 29.13 27.99
C THR A 768 -18.96 27.66 27.69
N THR A 769 -20.14 27.04 27.90
CA THR A 769 -20.38 25.68 27.52
C THR A 769 -20.58 25.54 26.00
N LEU A 770 -20.51 24.29 25.47
CA LEU A 770 -20.81 24.01 24.07
C LEU A 770 -22.22 24.51 23.68
N MET A 771 -23.22 24.33 24.56
CA MET A 771 -24.59 24.80 24.35
C MET A 771 -24.63 26.34 24.28
N GLN A 772 -23.94 27.03 25.17
CA GLN A 772 -23.89 28.50 25.18
C GLN A 772 -23.21 29.07 23.96
N ASP A 773 -22.10 28.49 23.51
CA ASP A 773 -21.41 28.93 22.29
C ASP A 773 -22.26 28.63 21.04
N GLY A 774 -22.97 27.47 21.03
CA GLY A 774 -23.91 27.13 19.96
C GLY A 774 -25.07 28.11 19.86
N ILE A 775 -25.72 28.44 20.97
CA ILE A 775 -26.80 29.42 21.06
C ILE A 775 -26.34 30.81 20.58
N PHE A 776 -25.14 31.24 20.95
CA PHE A 776 -24.58 32.50 20.47
C PHE A 776 -24.45 32.51 18.94
N LYS A 777 -24.05 31.39 18.31
CA LYS A 777 -23.98 31.23 16.86
C LYS A 777 -25.36 31.21 16.17
N VAL A 778 -26.40 30.75 16.89
CA VAL A 778 -27.81 30.83 16.42
C VAL A 778 -28.26 32.29 16.35
N PHE A 779 -28.01 33.06 17.41
CA PHE A 779 -28.34 34.50 17.39
C PHE A 779 -27.59 35.28 16.29
N ASN A 780 -26.38 34.84 15.94
CA ASN A 780 -25.63 35.37 14.82
C ASN A 780 -26.08 34.85 13.44
N GLY A 781 -27.12 34.01 13.38
CA GLY A 781 -27.69 33.49 12.13
C GLY A 781 -26.81 32.49 11.41
N HIS A 782 -25.87 31.85 12.09
CA HIS A 782 -24.98 30.86 11.49
C HIS A 782 -25.54 29.43 11.48
N SER A 783 -26.39 29.11 12.46
CA SER A 783 -27.02 27.80 12.62
C SER A 783 -28.42 27.97 13.22
N ASP A 784 -29.07 26.90 13.61
CA ASP A 784 -30.36 26.87 14.29
C ASP A 784 -30.29 26.00 15.56
N MET A 785 -31.33 26.13 16.43
CA MET A 785 -31.40 25.42 17.70
C MET A 785 -31.46 23.91 17.56
N SER A 786 -32.04 23.39 16.47
CA SER A 786 -32.14 21.94 16.24
C SER A 786 -30.75 21.32 16.07
N GLU A 787 -29.84 22.00 15.37
CA GLU A 787 -28.45 21.57 15.21
C GLU A 787 -27.67 21.65 16.52
N VAL A 788 -27.85 22.70 17.30
CA VAL A 788 -27.16 22.87 18.59
C VAL A 788 -27.63 21.80 19.56
N ARG A 789 -28.94 21.61 19.70
CA ARG A 789 -29.50 20.57 20.56
C ARG A 789 -29.08 19.17 20.14
N ARG A 790 -28.99 18.87 18.84
CA ARG A 790 -28.56 17.56 18.29
C ARG A 790 -27.19 17.15 18.77
N VAL A 791 -26.26 18.07 18.96
CA VAL A 791 -24.87 17.76 19.31
C VAL A 791 -24.53 18.02 20.78
N CYS A 792 -25.35 18.79 21.47
CA CYS A 792 -25.20 19.15 22.90
C CYS A 792 -26.13 18.34 23.82
N ILE A 793 -26.58 17.13 23.40
CA ILE A 793 -27.36 16.26 24.28
C ILE A 793 -26.50 15.95 25.51
N SER A 794 -27.03 16.33 26.67
CA SER A 794 -26.48 16.12 28.01
C SER A 794 -26.66 14.65 28.44
#